data_b1547ab624e544edee71c5d417554085
#
_entry.id   b1547ab624e544edee71c5d417554085
#
_cell.length_a   1.000
_cell.length_b   1.000
_cell.length_c   1.000
_cell.angle_alpha   90.00
_cell.angle_beta   90.00
_cell.angle_gamma   90.00
#
_symmetry.space_group_name_H-M   'P 1'
#
loop_
_entity.id
_entity.type
_entity.pdbx_description
1 polymer ?
#
loop_
_entity_poly.entity_id
_entity_poly.type
_entity_poly.pdbx_seq_one_letter_code
_entity_poly.pdbx_strand_id
1 'polypeptide(L)'
;MPTVSDRARALHARMTLEEKAAQIVGYWLDQNGVVAPMQGEMAAGQDASAPLAEVTRDGIGHFTRVYGTRPVDAEERAAWLWGEQRRLKRETRLGIPALVHEECLTGLAAWRAATFPTPLAWGAAFDPELVEQVGRAIGDSMRELGVHQGLAPVLDVVRDPRWGRVDECIGEDPYLVGTVGTAYVRGLQDAGVHATLKHFLGYSASRAGRNHAPVHAGPREVADVFLPPFEMAVLDGGVRSVMNSYAEIDGVPMAANGDYLTGVLRERLGFDGVVVADYFAVAFLEVMHGVAADRGEAAALALEAGIDVELPTGDAYLQPLVDRVRSGEFDEAYVDRAVLRVLAQKESLGLLDDDAYEDEPPTAIDLDSPRHQALARRLAEESIVLLHNDGVLPIGRSGADSGADRPAPARVAVIGPNADRAEALQGCYSFANHVLAGHPDLPLGFTIPTVLEALPGAFAAAGLGATEIVHAVGCAVEGDDTTGFAEAVDAAAAAELAVVVVGDQAGLFGRGTVGEGNDSESLELPGVQRQLVEAVLATGTPVVVVLLTGRPYAIGWALDGTGPKPGAVLQAFFPGEGGGLAIADVITGRVAPSGRLPVSLPRSAGAQPYSYLHPVLGGPSDVTATDSTPLRPFGFGLGYTTVAYSDLVVDRTVGAGDTFTAAVTVTNTGATASGHVVQLYGHDVQGSVTRPVVQLLGYARVDLEAGESVRVAFDVPTTRFAFSDRRMVRVVEPGDVEVWVGDHAAASAAPVDTEETTGGVIVNEKQAVAQDLPGSATPRATLTIAGPVHEVTTADERLVAWRVVSGV
;
A
#
# COMPACT_ATOMS: atom_id res chain seq x y z
N MET A 1 -15.29 -21.40 14.19
CA MET A 1 -14.19 -22.23 13.67
C MET A 1 -14.51 -22.54 12.22
N PRO A 2 -13.52 -22.56 11.31
CA PRO A 2 -13.75 -23.04 9.97
C PRO A 2 -14.47 -24.39 10.07
N THR A 3 -15.27 -24.70 9.07
CA THR A 3 -15.90 -26.01 8.99
C THR A 3 -14.79 -27.04 8.73
N VAL A 4 -14.10 -27.46 9.78
CA VAL A 4 -13.02 -28.45 9.68
C VAL A 4 -13.65 -29.75 9.19
N SER A 5 -13.15 -30.28 8.09
CA SER A 5 -13.66 -31.51 7.49
C SER A 5 -13.43 -32.74 8.39
N ASP A 6 -14.16 -33.81 8.15
CA ASP A 6 -13.91 -35.08 8.82
C ASP A 6 -12.51 -35.65 8.47
N ARG A 7 -12.01 -35.36 7.27
CA ARG A 7 -10.65 -35.74 6.83
C ARG A 7 -9.59 -35.04 7.68
N ALA A 8 -9.66 -33.73 7.82
CA ALA A 8 -8.72 -32.96 8.64
C ALA A 8 -8.78 -33.41 10.13
N ARG A 9 -9.97 -33.65 10.69
CA ARG A 9 -10.14 -34.17 12.04
C ARG A 9 -9.53 -35.55 12.21
N ALA A 10 -9.76 -36.45 11.26
CA ALA A 10 -9.21 -37.83 11.30
C ALA A 10 -7.69 -37.79 11.17
N LEU A 11 -7.12 -36.87 10.38
CA LEU A 11 -5.68 -36.69 10.26
C LEU A 11 -5.09 -36.16 11.57
N HIS A 12 -5.67 -35.10 12.14
CA HIS A 12 -5.29 -34.52 13.44
C HIS A 12 -5.29 -35.56 14.56
N ALA A 13 -6.32 -36.39 14.65
CA ALA A 13 -6.44 -37.44 15.70
C ALA A 13 -5.34 -38.49 15.66
N ARG A 14 -4.57 -38.59 14.58
CA ARG A 14 -3.44 -39.51 14.39
C ARG A 14 -2.09 -38.87 14.71
N MET A 15 -2.02 -37.54 14.89
CA MET A 15 -0.78 -36.82 15.11
C MET A 15 -0.22 -37.01 16.50
N THR A 16 1.09 -37.14 16.61
CA THR A 16 1.83 -36.92 17.86
C THR A 16 1.96 -35.44 18.14
N LEU A 17 2.34 -35.06 19.34
CA LEU A 17 2.55 -33.67 19.71
C LEU A 17 3.66 -33.02 18.86
N GLU A 18 4.74 -33.75 18.55
CA GLU A 18 5.81 -33.26 17.66
C GLU A 18 5.31 -33.04 16.26
N GLU A 19 4.50 -33.93 15.71
CA GLU A 19 3.90 -33.75 14.38
C GLU A 19 2.91 -32.57 14.33
N LYS A 20 2.17 -32.32 15.43
CA LYS A 20 1.32 -31.16 15.60
C LYS A 20 2.17 -29.87 15.59
N ALA A 21 3.22 -29.82 16.42
CA ALA A 21 4.14 -28.68 16.47
C ALA A 21 4.82 -28.42 15.13
N ALA A 22 5.24 -29.46 14.40
CA ALA A 22 5.83 -29.34 13.07
C ALA A 22 4.87 -28.73 12.04
N GLN A 23 3.55 -28.92 12.16
CA GLN A 23 2.57 -28.34 11.21
C GLN A 23 2.31 -26.85 11.40
N ILE A 24 2.71 -26.27 12.52
CA ILE A 24 2.46 -24.87 12.86
C ILE A 24 3.73 -24.01 12.87
N VAL A 25 4.76 -24.44 12.16
CA VAL A 25 6.02 -23.71 11.99
C VAL A 25 6.49 -23.64 10.54
N GLY A 26 7.37 -22.69 10.25
CA GLY A 26 8.08 -22.59 8.98
C GLY A 26 9.47 -23.23 9.00
N TYR A 27 10.02 -23.45 7.82
CA TYR A 27 11.43 -23.74 7.59
C TYR A 27 11.97 -22.82 6.51
N TRP A 28 12.95 -21.98 6.83
CA TRP A 28 13.53 -21.02 5.92
C TRP A 28 14.76 -21.56 5.22
N LEU A 29 14.63 -21.78 3.93
CA LEU A 29 15.70 -22.29 3.06
C LEU A 29 16.73 -21.21 2.74
N ASP A 30 17.99 -21.64 2.57
CA ASP A 30 19.06 -20.80 2.01
C ASP A 30 19.34 -19.48 2.77
N GLN A 31 19.15 -19.44 4.09
CA GLN A 31 19.24 -18.22 4.94
C GLN A 31 20.61 -17.50 4.96
N ASN A 32 21.62 -18.00 4.29
CA ASN A 32 22.99 -17.50 4.41
C ASN A 32 23.13 -16.02 4.04
N GLY A 33 22.99 -15.13 5.02
CA GLY A 33 23.49 -13.75 4.98
C GLY A 33 22.51 -12.65 4.64
N VAL A 34 21.20 -12.89 4.51
CA VAL A 34 20.19 -11.88 4.11
C VAL A 34 19.16 -11.60 5.21
N VAL A 35 19.56 -11.61 6.45
CA VAL A 35 18.66 -11.35 7.58
C VAL A 35 18.98 -9.99 8.17
N ALA A 36 17.95 -9.24 8.62
CA ALA A 36 18.15 -8.01 9.38
C ALA A 36 19.11 -8.26 10.55
N PRO A 37 19.93 -7.29 10.95
CA PRO A 37 20.93 -7.48 12.01
C PRO A 37 20.40 -8.14 13.28
N MET A 38 19.17 -7.82 13.70
CA MET A 38 18.50 -8.42 14.85
C MET A 38 18.00 -9.84 14.59
N GLN A 39 17.62 -10.14 13.36
CA GLN A 39 17.14 -11.45 12.94
C GLN A 39 18.29 -12.43 12.76
N GLY A 40 19.51 -11.94 12.51
CA GLY A 40 20.71 -12.76 12.39
C GLY A 40 21.08 -13.51 13.69
N GLU A 41 20.89 -12.88 14.83
CA GLU A 41 21.08 -13.52 16.14
C GLU A 41 19.99 -14.58 16.42
N MET A 42 18.77 -14.39 15.93
CA MET A 42 17.67 -15.34 16.08
C MET A 42 17.74 -16.47 15.07
N ALA A 43 18.12 -16.20 13.83
CA ALA A 43 18.33 -17.22 12.81
C ALA A 43 19.51 -18.16 13.14
N ALA A 44 20.47 -17.71 13.97
CA ALA A 44 21.59 -18.54 14.45
C ALA A 44 21.14 -19.74 15.33
N GLY A 45 19.91 -19.72 15.84
CA GLY A 45 19.30 -20.85 16.57
C GLY A 45 18.92 -22.04 15.69
N GLN A 46 18.73 -21.82 14.38
CA GLN A 46 18.46 -22.90 13.43
C GLN A 46 19.77 -23.54 12.98
N ASP A 47 19.96 -24.83 13.23
CA ASP A 47 21.11 -25.56 12.70
C ASP A 47 20.99 -25.69 11.17
N ALA A 48 21.47 -24.65 10.45
CA ALA A 48 21.49 -24.60 8.99
C ALA A 48 22.36 -25.73 8.37
N SER A 49 23.09 -26.47 9.19
CA SER A 49 23.91 -27.63 8.78
C SER A 49 23.13 -28.95 8.82
N ALA A 50 21.98 -29.00 9.51
CA ALA A 50 21.16 -30.23 9.59
C ALA A 50 20.52 -30.53 8.21
N PRO A 51 20.57 -31.78 7.76
CA PRO A 51 19.92 -32.18 6.52
C PRO A 51 18.41 -31.91 6.58
N LEU A 52 17.86 -31.36 5.50
CA LEU A 52 16.42 -31.01 5.42
C LEU A 52 15.51 -32.21 5.81
N ALA A 53 15.88 -33.42 5.39
CA ALA A 53 15.15 -34.63 5.73
C ALA A 53 15.12 -34.92 7.25
N GLU A 54 16.14 -34.49 8.01
CA GLU A 54 16.15 -34.62 9.47
C GLU A 54 15.25 -33.59 10.14
N VAL A 55 15.34 -32.32 9.70
CA VAL A 55 14.51 -31.24 10.22
C VAL A 55 13.02 -31.46 9.95
N THR A 56 12.69 -32.06 8.81
CA THR A 56 11.31 -32.34 8.40
C THR A 56 10.82 -33.74 8.67
N ARG A 57 11.52 -34.51 9.56
CA ARG A 57 11.18 -35.89 9.90
C ARG A 57 9.75 -36.04 10.43
N ASP A 58 9.30 -35.11 11.26
CA ASP A 58 7.96 -35.08 11.83
C ASP A 58 6.95 -34.30 10.98
N GLY A 59 7.34 -33.94 9.73
CA GLY A 59 6.61 -33.08 8.83
C GLY A 59 7.07 -31.61 8.92
N ILE A 60 6.41 -30.73 8.21
CA ILE A 60 6.63 -29.28 8.26
C ILE A 60 5.37 -28.51 7.84
N GLY A 61 5.07 -27.42 8.51
CA GLY A 61 3.97 -26.52 8.17
C GLY A 61 4.19 -25.77 6.87
N HIS A 62 5.27 -24.97 6.85
CA HIS A 62 5.58 -24.06 5.74
C HIS A 62 7.02 -24.23 5.24
N PHE A 63 7.21 -24.10 3.94
CA PHE A 63 8.48 -23.69 3.35
C PHE A 63 8.47 -22.18 3.12
N THR A 64 9.43 -21.49 3.74
CA THR A 64 9.56 -20.04 3.74
C THR A 64 10.41 -19.58 2.57
N ARG A 65 9.84 -18.75 1.69
CA ARG A 65 10.54 -18.01 0.63
C ARG A 65 11.46 -18.87 -0.23
N VAL A 66 10.87 -19.92 -0.84
CA VAL A 66 11.58 -20.89 -1.70
C VAL A 66 12.27 -20.22 -2.88
N TYR A 67 11.62 -19.21 -3.47
CA TYR A 67 12.11 -18.45 -4.62
C TYR A 67 12.68 -17.09 -4.23
N GLY A 68 12.26 -16.53 -3.10
CA GLY A 68 12.50 -15.15 -2.67
C GLY A 68 13.63 -14.98 -1.67
N THR A 69 14.42 -16.00 -1.33
CA THR A 69 15.56 -15.86 -0.40
C THR A 69 16.86 -15.48 -1.12
N ARG A 70 17.08 -16.01 -2.30
CA ARG A 70 18.23 -15.71 -3.16
C ARG A 70 17.86 -15.87 -4.64
N PRO A 71 18.67 -15.31 -5.57
CA PRO A 71 18.46 -15.56 -6.99
C PRO A 71 18.57 -17.06 -7.33
N VAL A 72 17.49 -17.61 -7.90
CA VAL A 72 17.40 -19.01 -8.32
C VAL A 72 16.73 -19.08 -9.69
N ASP A 73 17.12 -20.07 -10.49
CA ASP A 73 16.39 -20.40 -11.71
C ASP A 73 15.03 -21.01 -11.35
N ALA A 74 13.95 -20.49 -11.92
CA ALA A 74 12.59 -20.85 -11.56
C ALA A 74 12.25 -22.31 -11.88
N GLU A 75 12.68 -22.83 -13.03
CA GLU A 75 12.42 -24.21 -13.44
C GLU A 75 13.19 -25.22 -12.58
N GLU A 76 14.48 -24.96 -12.35
CA GLU A 76 15.30 -25.80 -11.47
C GLU A 76 14.74 -25.82 -10.04
N ARG A 77 14.30 -24.67 -9.55
CA ARG A 77 13.75 -24.55 -8.20
C ARG A 77 12.37 -25.20 -8.08
N ALA A 78 11.52 -25.10 -9.09
CA ALA A 78 10.24 -25.83 -9.15
C ALA A 78 10.46 -27.34 -9.17
N ALA A 79 11.38 -27.83 -9.97
CA ALA A 79 11.72 -29.25 -10.00
C ALA A 79 12.21 -29.76 -8.62
N TRP A 80 13.03 -28.95 -7.93
CA TRP A 80 13.44 -29.24 -6.56
C TRP A 80 12.25 -29.26 -5.59
N LEU A 81 11.35 -28.26 -5.66
CA LEU A 81 10.18 -28.17 -4.78
C LEU A 81 9.26 -29.39 -4.96
N TRP A 82 8.92 -29.77 -6.20
CA TRP A 82 8.14 -30.98 -6.47
C TRP A 82 8.79 -32.25 -5.89
N GLY A 83 10.11 -32.35 -6.00
CA GLY A 83 10.91 -33.42 -5.41
C GLY A 83 10.75 -33.47 -3.87
N GLU A 84 10.88 -32.34 -3.19
CA GLU A 84 10.75 -32.25 -1.73
C GLU A 84 9.31 -32.50 -1.23
N GLN A 85 8.31 -31.98 -1.94
CA GLN A 85 6.91 -32.24 -1.61
C GLN A 85 6.56 -33.74 -1.76
N ARG A 86 7.03 -34.37 -2.84
CA ARG A 86 6.91 -35.82 -3.04
C ARG A 86 7.68 -36.63 -1.97
N ARG A 87 8.84 -36.11 -1.51
CA ARG A 87 9.59 -36.73 -0.40
C ARG A 87 8.78 -36.66 0.90
N LEU A 88 8.22 -35.48 1.26
CA LEU A 88 7.36 -35.31 2.43
C LEU A 88 6.18 -36.29 2.40
N LYS A 89 5.51 -36.45 1.26
CA LYS A 89 4.40 -37.41 1.09
C LYS A 89 4.83 -38.87 1.34
N ARG A 90 6.03 -39.26 0.91
CA ARG A 90 6.46 -40.65 0.95
C ARG A 90 7.22 -41.03 2.21
N GLU A 91 7.99 -40.12 2.78
CA GLU A 91 8.97 -40.42 3.86
C GLU A 91 8.51 -39.99 5.25
N THR A 92 7.57 -39.01 5.37
CA THR A 92 6.96 -38.69 6.65
C THR A 92 5.79 -39.61 6.96
N ARG A 93 5.54 -39.86 8.24
CA ARG A 93 4.52 -40.83 8.70
C ARG A 93 3.09 -40.47 8.24
N LEU A 94 2.76 -39.17 8.13
CA LEU A 94 1.43 -38.69 7.77
C LEU A 94 1.32 -38.24 6.33
N GLY A 95 2.44 -38.04 5.63
CA GLY A 95 2.49 -37.71 4.21
C GLY A 95 1.89 -36.35 3.86
N ILE A 96 2.03 -35.35 4.72
CA ILE A 96 1.45 -34.01 4.54
C ILE A 96 2.46 -33.09 3.85
N PRO A 97 2.15 -32.55 2.65
CA PRO A 97 2.99 -31.54 2.00
C PRO A 97 3.10 -30.24 2.79
N ALA A 98 4.19 -29.51 2.58
CA ALA A 98 4.38 -28.19 3.13
C ALA A 98 3.54 -27.14 2.35
N LEU A 99 3.02 -26.14 3.03
CA LEU A 99 2.55 -24.91 2.39
C LEU A 99 3.79 -24.07 2.01
N VAL A 100 3.78 -23.47 0.84
CA VAL A 100 4.83 -22.54 0.39
C VAL A 100 4.29 -21.13 0.44
N HIS A 101 5.01 -20.19 1.08
CA HIS A 101 4.67 -18.78 1.07
C HIS A 101 5.82 -17.92 0.54
N GLU A 102 5.46 -16.82 -0.12
CA GLU A 102 6.39 -15.85 -0.70
C GLU A 102 5.94 -14.42 -0.44
N GLU A 103 6.88 -13.46 -0.52
CA GLU A 103 6.54 -12.05 -0.65
C GLU A 103 5.98 -11.78 -2.03
N CYS A 104 4.92 -10.96 -2.10
CA CYS A 104 4.25 -10.68 -3.37
C CYS A 104 3.64 -9.28 -3.45
N LEU A 105 4.16 -8.33 -2.66
CA LEU A 105 3.57 -6.99 -2.55
C LEU A 105 3.62 -6.22 -3.88
N THR A 106 4.75 -6.25 -4.59
CA THR A 106 4.93 -5.57 -5.88
C THR A 106 5.21 -6.55 -7.02
N GLY A 107 4.59 -7.71 -6.97
CA GLY A 107 4.88 -8.87 -7.81
C GLY A 107 5.46 -10.00 -6.99
N LEU A 108 5.48 -11.20 -7.52
CA LEU A 108 6.16 -12.32 -6.88
C LEU A 108 7.64 -11.96 -6.68
N ALA A 109 8.11 -11.99 -5.44
CA ALA A 109 9.50 -11.68 -5.11
C ALA A 109 10.43 -12.85 -5.52
N ALA A 110 10.56 -13.08 -6.81
CA ALA A 110 11.43 -14.08 -7.43
C ALA A 110 12.29 -13.45 -8.53
N TRP A 111 13.44 -14.07 -8.81
CA TRP A 111 14.34 -13.58 -9.85
C TRP A 111 13.67 -13.65 -11.23
N ARG A 112 13.72 -12.54 -11.98
CA ARG A 112 13.08 -12.35 -13.30
C ARG A 112 11.55 -12.33 -13.29
N ALA A 113 10.92 -12.14 -12.12
CA ALA A 113 9.50 -11.92 -12.08
C ALA A 113 9.14 -10.45 -12.28
N ALA A 114 8.00 -10.20 -12.92
CA ALA A 114 7.46 -8.87 -13.18
C ALA A 114 7.35 -8.05 -11.90
N THR A 115 7.68 -6.76 -12.00
CA THR A 115 7.60 -5.83 -10.87
C THR A 115 6.57 -4.73 -11.15
N PHE A 116 5.48 -4.76 -10.40
CA PHE A 116 4.39 -3.79 -10.47
C PHE A 116 4.68 -2.54 -9.62
N PRO A 117 3.95 -1.43 -9.86
CA PRO A 117 3.99 -0.27 -8.98
C PRO A 117 3.75 -0.60 -7.50
N THR A 118 4.28 0.22 -6.59
CA THR A 118 4.08 0.05 -5.14
C THR A 118 2.65 0.37 -4.70
N PRO A 119 2.22 -0.05 -3.49
CA PRO A 119 0.89 0.24 -2.97
C PRO A 119 0.52 1.73 -2.90
N LEU A 120 1.46 2.66 -2.66
CA LEU A 120 1.19 4.09 -2.80
C LEU A 120 0.73 4.44 -4.23
N ALA A 121 1.33 3.82 -5.25
CA ALA A 121 0.89 3.99 -6.62
C ALA A 121 -0.48 3.33 -6.89
N TRP A 122 -0.79 2.18 -6.25
CA TRP A 122 -2.15 1.61 -6.33
C TRP A 122 -3.20 2.59 -5.79
N GLY A 123 -2.92 3.18 -4.62
CA GLY A 123 -3.77 4.22 -4.03
C GLY A 123 -3.91 5.43 -4.95
N ALA A 124 -2.82 5.86 -5.60
CA ALA A 124 -2.83 6.99 -6.52
C ALA A 124 -3.64 6.75 -7.80
N ALA A 125 -3.75 5.52 -8.26
CA ALA A 125 -4.59 5.17 -9.41
C ALA A 125 -6.09 5.26 -9.11
N PHE A 126 -6.52 5.06 -7.86
CA PHE A 126 -7.94 4.98 -7.50
C PHE A 126 -8.73 4.01 -8.39
N ASP A 127 -8.09 2.91 -8.80
CA ASP A 127 -8.66 1.86 -9.65
C ASP A 127 -8.54 0.48 -8.99
N PRO A 128 -9.49 0.10 -8.11
CA PRO A 128 -9.49 -1.21 -7.48
C PRO A 128 -9.59 -2.35 -8.49
N GLU A 129 -10.30 -2.15 -9.62
CA GLU A 129 -10.49 -3.20 -10.62
C GLU A 129 -9.16 -3.54 -11.33
N LEU A 130 -8.32 -2.54 -11.60
CA LEU A 130 -6.99 -2.75 -12.14
C LEU A 130 -6.08 -3.47 -11.14
N VAL A 131 -6.16 -3.09 -9.84
CA VAL A 131 -5.38 -3.75 -8.78
C VAL A 131 -5.83 -5.21 -8.57
N GLU A 132 -7.12 -5.53 -8.74
CA GLU A 132 -7.61 -6.92 -8.75
C GLU A 132 -7.00 -7.73 -9.89
N GLN A 133 -6.90 -7.14 -11.10
CA GLN A 133 -6.26 -7.78 -12.25
C GLN A 133 -4.75 -8.01 -12.02
N VAL A 134 -4.06 -7.06 -11.39
CA VAL A 134 -2.65 -7.19 -10.98
C VAL A 134 -2.50 -8.30 -9.94
N GLY A 135 -3.33 -8.32 -8.89
CA GLY A 135 -3.33 -9.38 -7.89
C GLY A 135 -3.53 -10.77 -8.49
N ARG A 136 -4.44 -10.88 -9.49
CA ARG A 136 -4.66 -12.14 -10.20
C ARG A 136 -3.44 -12.55 -11.03
N ALA A 137 -2.79 -11.63 -11.74
CA ALA A 137 -1.59 -11.95 -12.53
C ALA A 137 -0.43 -12.41 -11.64
N ILE A 138 -0.25 -11.78 -10.47
CA ILE A 138 0.71 -12.22 -9.44
C ILE A 138 0.37 -13.62 -8.93
N GLY A 139 -0.90 -13.86 -8.62
CA GLY A 139 -1.38 -15.15 -8.15
C GLY A 139 -1.21 -16.27 -9.19
N ASP A 140 -1.47 -15.99 -10.47
CA ASP A 140 -1.25 -16.94 -11.57
C ASP A 140 0.23 -17.40 -11.60
N SER A 141 1.21 -16.45 -11.50
CA SER A 141 2.63 -16.77 -11.43
C SER A 141 3.00 -17.58 -10.18
N MET A 142 2.44 -17.21 -9.03
CA MET A 142 2.66 -17.93 -7.77
C MET A 142 2.13 -19.36 -7.85
N ARG A 143 0.91 -19.52 -8.37
CA ARG A 143 0.26 -20.84 -8.50
C ARG A 143 1.04 -21.76 -9.42
N GLU A 144 1.55 -21.24 -10.54
CA GLU A 144 2.38 -21.99 -11.49
C GLU A 144 3.63 -22.55 -10.81
N LEU A 145 4.25 -21.79 -9.91
CA LEU A 145 5.45 -22.18 -9.17
C LEU A 145 5.19 -23.05 -7.91
N GLY A 146 3.94 -23.44 -7.65
CA GLY A 146 3.57 -24.21 -6.45
C GLY A 146 3.65 -23.38 -5.17
N VAL A 147 3.49 -22.07 -5.25
CA VAL A 147 3.33 -21.18 -4.09
C VAL A 147 1.85 -21.07 -3.74
N HIS A 148 1.53 -21.18 -2.46
CA HIS A 148 0.16 -21.32 -1.97
C HIS A 148 -0.35 -20.10 -1.22
N GLN A 149 0.56 -19.28 -0.67
CA GLN A 149 0.23 -18.14 0.15
C GLN A 149 1.15 -16.96 -0.17
N GLY A 150 0.58 -15.78 -0.35
CA GLY A 150 1.28 -14.53 -0.54
C GLY A 150 1.22 -13.65 0.71
N LEU A 151 2.35 -13.05 1.09
CA LEU A 151 2.44 -12.16 2.26
C LEU A 151 2.08 -10.71 1.88
N ALA A 152 0.89 -10.52 1.32
CA ALA A 152 0.29 -9.24 0.90
C ALA A 152 -1.24 -9.34 0.88
N PRO A 153 -1.98 -8.19 0.92
CA PRO A 153 -1.54 -6.80 0.89
C PRO A 153 -1.20 -6.22 2.27
N VAL A 154 -0.52 -5.05 2.28
CA VAL A 154 -0.38 -4.21 3.47
C VAL A 154 -1.60 -3.31 3.59
N LEU A 155 -2.31 -3.38 4.72
CA LEU A 155 -3.52 -2.61 5.02
C LEU A 155 -3.31 -1.56 6.11
N ASP A 156 -2.06 -1.28 6.45
CA ASP A 156 -1.70 -0.19 7.35
C ASP A 156 -2.11 1.16 6.74
N VAL A 157 -2.85 1.95 7.53
CA VAL A 157 -3.27 3.31 7.14
C VAL A 157 -2.17 4.29 7.53
N VAL A 158 -1.59 5.02 6.58
CA VAL A 158 -0.48 5.96 6.82
C VAL A 158 -0.88 7.00 7.86
N ARG A 159 -0.07 7.15 8.92
CA ARG A 159 -0.24 8.17 9.97
C ARG A 159 0.98 9.09 10.09
N ASP A 160 2.16 8.53 10.24
CA ASP A 160 3.42 9.30 10.28
C ASP A 160 4.29 8.92 9.07
N PRO A 161 4.43 9.80 8.06
CA PRO A 161 5.16 9.47 6.85
C PRO A 161 6.68 9.36 7.04
N ARG A 162 7.20 9.62 8.25
CA ARG A 162 8.60 9.36 8.59
C ARG A 162 8.89 7.87 8.76
N TRP A 163 7.87 7.04 8.98
CA TRP A 163 8.00 5.60 9.02
C TRP A 163 8.56 5.05 7.70
N GLY A 164 9.53 4.13 7.80
CA GLY A 164 10.21 3.60 6.62
C GLY A 164 9.31 2.82 5.68
N ARG A 165 8.26 2.18 6.20
CA ARG A 165 7.37 1.27 5.45
C ARG A 165 6.17 1.97 4.78
N VAL A 166 6.22 3.28 4.62
CA VAL A 166 5.14 4.04 3.95
C VAL A 166 4.95 3.59 2.50
N ASP A 167 6.01 3.24 1.77
CA ASP A 167 5.93 2.76 0.38
C ASP A 167 5.17 1.43 0.22
N GLU A 168 5.03 0.67 1.31
CA GLU A 168 4.24 -0.55 1.37
C GLU A 168 2.73 -0.28 1.59
N CYS A 169 2.35 0.94 2.01
CA CYS A 169 0.98 1.32 2.33
C CYS A 169 0.24 1.87 1.11
N ILE A 170 -1.09 1.66 1.05
CA ILE A 170 -1.93 2.16 -0.05
C ILE A 170 -2.22 3.66 0.11
N GLY A 171 -2.37 4.16 1.35
CA GLY A 171 -2.65 5.56 1.59
C GLY A 171 -3.02 5.89 3.04
N GLU A 172 -3.51 7.13 3.24
CA GLU A 172 -3.94 7.64 4.55
C GLU A 172 -5.43 7.53 4.84
N ASP A 173 -6.23 7.15 3.83
CA ASP A 173 -7.68 7.01 3.96
C ASP A 173 -8.09 5.54 4.16
N PRO A 174 -8.80 5.20 5.25
CA PRO A 174 -9.19 3.82 5.54
C PRO A 174 -10.08 3.19 4.47
N TYR A 175 -10.92 3.98 3.79
CA TYR A 175 -11.79 3.46 2.76
C TYR A 175 -11.04 3.14 1.47
N LEU A 176 -10.16 4.04 1.02
CA LEU A 176 -9.29 3.79 -0.12
C LEU A 176 -8.42 2.56 0.13
N VAL A 177 -7.77 2.49 1.31
CA VAL A 177 -6.95 1.32 1.70
C VAL A 177 -7.79 0.04 1.69
N GLY A 178 -9.00 0.09 2.25
CA GLY A 178 -9.90 -1.04 2.33
C GLY A 178 -10.38 -1.53 0.96
N THR A 179 -10.83 -0.63 0.07
CA THR A 179 -11.34 -1.00 -1.26
C THR A 179 -10.25 -1.56 -2.17
N VAL A 180 -9.10 -0.89 -2.25
CA VAL A 180 -7.96 -1.32 -3.07
C VAL A 180 -7.35 -2.61 -2.53
N GLY A 181 -7.15 -2.70 -1.20
CA GLY A 181 -6.62 -3.92 -0.58
C GLY A 181 -7.55 -5.13 -0.72
N THR A 182 -8.88 -4.92 -0.59
CA THR A 182 -9.88 -5.98 -0.82
C THR A 182 -9.86 -6.48 -2.26
N ALA A 183 -9.68 -5.59 -3.24
CA ALA A 183 -9.57 -5.96 -4.64
C ALA A 183 -8.31 -6.81 -4.90
N TYR A 184 -7.16 -6.43 -4.34
CA TYR A 184 -5.94 -7.23 -4.40
C TYR A 184 -6.15 -8.65 -3.82
N VAL A 185 -6.80 -8.75 -2.65
CA VAL A 185 -7.14 -10.04 -2.02
C VAL A 185 -7.97 -10.92 -2.95
N ARG A 186 -9.02 -10.35 -3.56
CA ARG A 186 -9.86 -11.08 -4.51
C ARG A 186 -9.05 -11.59 -5.69
N GLY A 187 -8.26 -10.72 -6.33
CA GLY A 187 -7.44 -11.10 -7.47
C GLY A 187 -6.48 -12.24 -7.17
N LEU A 188 -5.74 -12.15 -6.05
CA LEU A 188 -4.79 -13.18 -5.64
C LEU A 188 -5.49 -14.51 -5.33
N GLN A 189 -6.62 -14.46 -4.61
CA GLN A 189 -7.36 -15.66 -4.22
C GLN A 189 -8.13 -16.31 -5.37
N ASP A 190 -8.58 -15.54 -6.34
CA ASP A 190 -9.18 -16.05 -7.58
C ASP A 190 -8.19 -16.87 -8.42
N ALA A 191 -6.89 -16.61 -8.31
CA ALA A 191 -5.83 -17.43 -8.89
C ALA A 191 -5.53 -18.71 -8.08
N GLY A 192 -6.17 -18.91 -6.93
CA GLY A 192 -5.99 -20.08 -6.06
C GLY A 192 -4.83 -19.96 -5.07
N VAL A 193 -4.37 -18.74 -4.75
CA VAL A 193 -3.34 -18.44 -3.76
C VAL A 193 -3.98 -17.67 -2.59
N HIS A 194 -3.70 -18.06 -1.35
CA HIS A 194 -4.22 -17.34 -0.20
C HIS A 194 -3.47 -16.02 0.02
N ALA A 195 -4.20 -14.90 0.10
CA ALA A 195 -3.67 -13.61 0.52
C ALA A 195 -3.47 -13.56 2.05
N THR A 196 -2.52 -12.75 2.50
CA THR A 196 -2.25 -12.51 3.93
C THR A 196 -2.31 -11.01 4.21
N LEU A 197 -3.33 -10.59 4.98
CA LEU A 197 -3.40 -9.19 5.41
C LEU A 197 -2.31 -8.88 6.40
N LYS A 198 -1.62 -7.77 6.19
CA LYS A 198 -0.60 -7.29 7.13
C LYS A 198 -0.64 -5.76 7.28
N HIS A 199 -0.21 -5.21 8.40
CA HIS A 199 0.15 -5.90 9.65
C HIS A 199 -0.95 -5.66 10.69
N PHE A 200 -1.67 -6.68 11.07
CA PHE A 200 -2.78 -6.57 12.01
C PHE A 200 -2.24 -6.33 13.43
N LEU A 201 -2.35 -5.11 14.04
CA LEU A 201 -3.08 -3.94 13.59
C LEU A 201 -2.36 -2.69 14.11
N GLY A 202 -2.51 -1.55 13.39
CA GLY A 202 -2.09 -0.23 13.87
C GLY A 202 -0.59 0.08 13.76
N TYR A 203 0.20 -0.73 13.05
CA TYR A 203 1.66 -0.62 12.96
C TYR A 203 2.14 0.73 12.40
N SER A 204 1.44 1.31 11.44
CA SER A 204 1.76 2.61 10.82
C SER A 204 1.67 3.81 11.78
N ALA A 205 1.04 3.63 12.95
CA ALA A 205 0.95 4.63 14.00
C ALA A 205 2.07 4.52 15.04
N SER A 206 3.14 3.79 14.71
CA SER A 206 4.34 3.67 15.54
C SER A 206 4.88 5.04 15.91
N ARG A 207 5.19 5.24 17.20
CA ARG A 207 5.53 6.55 17.76
C ARG A 207 6.73 7.19 17.06
N ALA A 208 6.51 8.41 16.57
CA ALA A 208 7.49 9.22 15.84
C ALA A 208 7.97 8.56 14.52
N GLY A 209 7.15 7.74 13.89
CA GLY A 209 7.48 7.07 12.65
C GLY A 209 8.63 6.07 12.76
N ARG A 210 8.88 5.51 13.95
CA ARG A 210 9.98 4.56 14.15
C ARG A 210 9.48 3.14 14.07
N ASN A 211 10.16 2.33 13.27
CA ASN A 211 9.85 0.92 13.14
C ASN A 211 9.87 0.19 14.49
N HIS A 212 8.92 -0.71 14.74
CA HIS A 212 8.70 -1.45 15.99
C HIS A 212 8.37 -0.59 17.25
N ALA A 213 8.27 0.74 17.13
CA ALA A 213 7.97 1.57 18.28
C ALA A 213 6.54 1.39 18.79
N PRO A 214 6.26 1.65 20.08
CA PRO A 214 4.93 1.55 20.65
C PRO A 214 3.90 2.41 19.92
N VAL A 215 2.67 1.91 19.85
CA VAL A 215 1.50 2.62 19.30
C VAL A 215 0.66 3.16 20.44
N HIS A 216 0.47 4.47 20.47
CA HIS A 216 -0.35 5.18 21.45
C HIS A 216 -1.63 5.69 20.77
N ALA A 217 -2.49 4.78 20.35
CA ALA A 217 -3.78 5.06 19.77
C ALA A 217 -4.90 4.77 20.78
N GLY A 218 -5.89 5.64 20.85
CA GLY A 218 -7.09 5.36 21.63
C GLY A 218 -7.93 4.25 20.96
N PRO A 219 -8.75 3.50 21.73
CA PRO A 219 -9.54 2.40 21.19
C PRO A 219 -10.46 2.84 20.05
N ARG A 220 -10.91 4.11 20.01
CA ARG A 220 -11.74 4.64 18.92
C ARG A 220 -10.93 4.84 17.64
N GLU A 221 -9.72 5.35 17.71
CA GLU A 221 -8.85 5.47 16.54
C GLU A 221 -8.52 4.09 15.97
N VAL A 222 -8.26 3.12 16.83
CA VAL A 222 -8.07 1.72 16.39
C VAL A 222 -9.31 1.19 15.67
N ALA A 223 -10.51 1.39 16.23
CA ALA A 223 -11.75 0.88 15.69
C ALA A 223 -12.25 1.60 14.42
N ASP A 224 -12.01 2.92 14.31
CA ASP A 224 -12.60 3.75 13.25
C ASP A 224 -11.58 4.08 12.13
N VAL A 225 -10.27 3.87 12.35
CA VAL A 225 -9.23 4.19 11.37
C VAL A 225 -8.42 2.95 10.97
N PHE A 226 -7.88 2.19 11.92
CA PHE A 226 -6.97 1.09 11.59
C PHE A 226 -7.69 -0.21 11.25
N LEU A 227 -8.83 -0.48 11.89
CA LEU A 227 -9.58 -1.72 11.70
C LEU A 227 -10.39 -1.78 10.38
N PRO A 228 -11.00 -0.70 9.86
CA PRO A 228 -11.89 -0.77 8.71
C PRO A 228 -11.31 -1.43 7.45
N PRO A 229 -10.04 -1.21 7.05
CA PRO A 229 -9.47 -1.92 5.89
C PRO A 229 -9.41 -3.44 6.09
N PHE A 230 -9.06 -3.89 7.29
CA PHE A 230 -9.05 -5.32 7.63
C PHE A 230 -10.45 -5.90 7.66
N GLU A 231 -11.42 -5.17 8.23
CA GLU A 231 -12.85 -5.56 8.24
C GLU A 231 -13.36 -5.79 6.81
N MET A 232 -13.08 -4.86 5.89
CA MET A 232 -13.47 -4.97 4.48
C MET A 232 -12.80 -6.17 3.81
N ALA A 233 -11.52 -6.38 4.00
CA ALA A 233 -10.80 -7.50 3.39
C ALA A 233 -11.23 -8.87 3.97
N VAL A 234 -11.65 -8.93 5.24
CA VAL A 234 -12.19 -10.14 5.87
C VAL A 234 -13.61 -10.42 5.36
N LEU A 235 -14.52 -9.43 5.43
CA LEU A 235 -15.94 -9.61 5.18
C LEU A 235 -16.29 -9.58 3.68
N ASP A 236 -15.68 -8.68 2.92
CA ASP A 236 -15.97 -8.47 1.51
C ASP A 236 -14.93 -9.14 0.59
N GLY A 237 -13.69 -9.30 1.04
CA GLY A 237 -12.61 -9.97 0.31
C GLY A 237 -12.50 -11.47 0.60
N GLY A 238 -13.05 -11.94 1.72
CA GLY A 238 -13.00 -13.35 2.10
C GLY A 238 -11.57 -13.87 2.31
N VAL A 239 -10.67 -13.03 2.85
CA VAL A 239 -9.26 -13.37 3.03
C VAL A 239 -9.07 -14.63 3.89
N ARG A 240 -8.00 -15.37 3.62
CA ARG A 240 -7.70 -16.67 4.26
C ARG A 240 -6.53 -16.65 5.23
N SER A 241 -5.73 -15.58 5.25
CA SER A 241 -4.62 -15.44 6.20
C SER A 241 -4.49 -14.01 6.69
N VAL A 242 -4.01 -13.84 7.94
CA VAL A 242 -3.70 -12.56 8.57
C VAL A 242 -2.36 -12.68 9.28
N MET A 243 -1.53 -11.64 9.21
CA MET A 243 -0.25 -11.52 9.90
C MET A 243 -0.33 -10.41 10.95
N ASN A 244 0.12 -10.68 12.18
CA ASN A 244 0.14 -9.68 13.25
C ASN A 244 1.20 -8.61 13.03
N SER A 245 1.00 -7.44 13.63
CA SER A 245 2.00 -6.37 13.72
C SER A 245 3.09 -6.70 14.74
N TYR A 246 4.31 -6.15 14.54
CA TYR A 246 5.37 -6.16 15.55
C TYR A 246 5.11 -5.20 16.71
N ALA A 247 4.28 -4.18 16.50
CA ALA A 247 4.07 -3.14 17.49
C ALA A 247 3.27 -3.64 18.70
N GLU A 248 3.40 -2.91 19.79
CA GLU A 248 2.49 -3.00 20.93
C GLU A 248 1.46 -1.87 20.88
N ILE A 249 0.23 -2.13 21.31
CA ILE A 249 -0.78 -1.11 21.52
C ILE A 249 -1.03 -1.01 23.02
N ASP A 250 -0.82 0.20 23.57
CA ASP A 250 -1.02 0.49 25.01
C ASP A 250 -0.27 -0.51 25.92
N GLY A 251 0.97 -0.86 25.54
CA GLY A 251 1.85 -1.73 26.30
C GLY A 251 1.61 -3.23 26.11
N VAL A 252 0.65 -3.65 25.25
CA VAL A 252 0.40 -5.07 24.95
C VAL A 252 0.92 -5.39 23.55
N PRO A 253 1.98 -6.23 23.41
CA PRO A 253 2.45 -6.66 22.09
C PRO A 253 1.36 -7.34 21.29
N MET A 254 1.23 -7.01 20.01
CA MET A 254 0.15 -7.57 19.19
C MET A 254 0.22 -9.10 19.11
N ALA A 255 1.42 -9.68 19.11
CA ALA A 255 1.61 -11.14 19.11
C ALA A 255 1.06 -11.84 20.39
N ALA A 256 0.82 -11.08 21.47
CA ALA A 256 0.23 -11.58 22.71
C ALA A 256 -1.15 -10.94 23.01
N ASN A 257 -1.75 -10.25 22.05
CA ASN A 257 -2.98 -9.47 22.26
C ASN A 257 -4.24 -10.27 21.85
N GLY A 258 -4.77 -11.05 22.77
CA GLY A 258 -5.97 -11.86 22.56
C GLY A 258 -7.24 -11.03 22.32
N ASP A 259 -7.32 -9.80 22.85
CA ASP A 259 -8.48 -8.93 22.65
C ASP A 259 -8.65 -8.58 21.17
N TYR A 260 -7.53 -8.34 20.44
CA TYR A 260 -7.58 -8.07 19.02
C TYR A 260 -7.55 -9.33 18.16
N LEU A 261 -6.61 -10.28 18.39
CA LEU A 261 -6.44 -11.45 17.55
C LEU A 261 -7.59 -12.47 17.69
N THR A 262 -8.16 -12.60 18.87
CA THR A 262 -9.30 -13.48 19.11
C THR A 262 -10.60 -12.68 19.18
N GLY A 263 -10.70 -11.70 20.08
CA GLY A 263 -11.93 -10.98 20.34
C GLY A 263 -12.41 -10.17 19.11
N VAL A 264 -11.55 -9.34 18.51
CA VAL A 264 -11.93 -8.53 17.35
C VAL A 264 -11.91 -9.36 16.06
N LEU A 265 -10.77 -9.96 15.71
CA LEU A 265 -10.59 -10.60 14.40
C LEU A 265 -11.50 -11.83 14.25
N ARG A 266 -11.58 -12.70 15.25
CA ARG A 266 -12.31 -13.97 15.14
C ARG A 266 -13.74 -13.91 15.64
N GLU A 267 -13.96 -13.37 16.85
CA GLU A 267 -15.30 -13.41 17.46
C GLU A 267 -16.21 -12.33 16.86
N ARG A 268 -15.68 -11.10 16.67
CA ARG A 268 -16.48 -10.00 16.12
C ARG A 268 -16.57 -10.05 14.59
N LEU A 269 -15.44 -10.20 13.87
CA LEU A 269 -15.42 -10.20 12.39
C LEU A 269 -15.67 -11.58 11.78
N GLY A 270 -15.64 -12.65 12.57
CA GLY A 270 -15.89 -14.00 12.09
C GLY A 270 -14.77 -14.60 11.24
N PHE A 271 -13.53 -14.07 11.31
CA PHE A 271 -12.40 -14.60 10.58
C PHE A 271 -12.13 -16.05 10.97
N ASP A 272 -12.17 -16.94 9.99
CA ASP A 272 -12.00 -18.38 10.18
C ASP A 272 -10.69 -18.96 9.59
N GLY A 273 -9.88 -18.11 8.95
CA GLY A 273 -8.59 -18.49 8.38
C GLY A 273 -7.46 -18.65 9.40
N VAL A 274 -6.22 -18.66 8.91
CA VAL A 274 -5.00 -18.84 9.69
C VAL A 274 -4.36 -17.49 10.04
N VAL A 275 -3.94 -17.30 11.28
CA VAL A 275 -3.09 -16.18 11.70
C VAL A 275 -1.64 -16.68 11.72
N VAL A 276 -0.81 -16.09 10.86
CA VAL A 276 0.64 -16.34 10.85
C VAL A 276 1.36 -15.22 11.61
N ALA A 277 2.41 -15.59 12.34
CA ALA A 277 3.29 -14.59 12.96
C ALA A 277 4.04 -13.82 11.88
N ASP A 278 4.22 -12.50 12.06
CA ASP A 278 5.27 -11.78 11.37
C ASP A 278 6.64 -12.37 11.78
N TYR A 279 7.63 -12.28 10.91
CA TYR A 279 8.87 -13.03 11.06
C TYR A 279 9.53 -12.74 12.42
N PHE A 280 9.71 -13.80 13.23
CA PHE A 280 10.25 -13.76 14.59
C PHE A 280 9.36 -13.04 15.64
N ALA A 281 8.13 -12.62 15.31
CA ALA A 281 7.27 -11.88 16.25
C ALA A 281 6.96 -12.66 17.54
N VAL A 282 6.91 -14.00 17.50
CA VAL A 282 6.76 -14.84 18.71
C VAL A 282 8.01 -14.73 19.57
N ALA A 283 9.19 -14.89 19.00
CA ALA A 283 10.46 -14.75 19.71
C ALA A 283 10.66 -13.34 20.31
N PHE A 284 10.11 -12.31 19.66
CA PHE A 284 10.17 -10.92 20.14
C PHE A 284 9.45 -10.71 21.47
N LEU A 285 8.48 -11.54 21.84
CA LEU A 285 7.83 -11.47 23.14
C LEU A 285 8.82 -11.63 24.30
N GLU A 286 9.86 -12.47 24.10
CA GLU A 286 10.97 -12.62 25.05
C GLU A 286 12.03 -11.54 24.86
N VAL A 287 12.65 -11.44 23.66
CA VAL A 287 13.90 -10.70 23.48
C VAL A 287 13.71 -9.20 23.24
N MET A 288 12.55 -8.76 22.75
CA MET A 288 12.29 -7.36 22.42
C MET A 288 11.29 -6.71 23.37
N HIS A 289 10.17 -7.38 23.63
CA HIS A 289 9.10 -6.86 24.49
C HIS A 289 9.32 -7.18 25.97
N GLY A 290 10.06 -8.25 26.30
CA GLY A 290 10.33 -8.65 27.67
C GLY A 290 9.08 -9.07 28.47
N VAL A 291 8.06 -9.60 27.76
CA VAL A 291 6.79 -10.06 28.36
C VAL A 291 6.76 -11.57 28.57
N ALA A 292 7.72 -12.29 28.06
CA ALA A 292 7.93 -13.73 28.25
C ALA A 292 9.32 -13.98 28.88
N ALA A 293 9.44 -14.95 29.77
CA ALA A 293 10.71 -15.30 30.41
C ALA A 293 11.60 -16.20 29.55
N ASP A 294 10.98 -16.97 28.63
CA ASP A 294 11.64 -17.89 27.72
C ASP A 294 10.80 -18.13 26.46
N ARG A 295 11.36 -18.88 25.48
CA ARG A 295 10.69 -19.22 24.23
C ARG A 295 9.39 -20.00 24.42
N GLY A 296 9.33 -20.88 25.42
CA GLY A 296 8.13 -21.66 25.71
C GLY A 296 6.99 -20.81 26.24
N GLU A 297 7.28 -19.81 27.08
CA GLU A 297 6.28 -18.84 27.53
C GLU A 297 5.84 -17.91 26.38
N ALA A 298 6.77 -17.48 25.53
CA ALA A 298 6.45 -16.74 24.32
C ALA A 298 5.50 -17.52 23.41
N ALA A 299 5.74 -18.82 23.21
CA ALA A 299 4.86 -19.71 22.45
C ALA A 299 3.46 -19.83 23.06
N ALA A 300 3.38 -19.98 24.38
CA ALA A 300 2.11 -20.06 25.10
C ALA A 300 1.28 -18.77 24.92
N LEU A 301 1.89 -17.62 25.18
CA LEU A 301 1.23 -16.30 25.03
C LEU A 301 0.71 -16.08 23.61
N ALA A 302 1.50 -16.41 22.58
CA ALA A 302 1.13 -16.23 21.18
C ALA A 302 -0.01 -17.16 20.75
N LEU A 303 0.03 -18.45 21.12
CA LEU A 303 -1.04 -19.41 20.84
C LEU A 303 -2.34 -19.05 21.58
N GLU A 304 -2.26 -18.64 22.86
CA GLU A 304 -3.44 -18.17 23.61
C GLU A 304 -4.08 -16.97 22.92
N ALA A 305 -3.28 -15.99 22.52
CA ALA A 305 -3.75 -14.79 21.82
C ALA A 305 -4.42 -15.09 20.48
N GLY A 306 -3.98 -16.14 19.77
CA GLY A 306 -4.61 -16.57 18.52
C GLY A 306 -3.71 -16.68 17.30
N ILE A 307 -2.38 -16.58 17.46
CA ILE A 307 -1.40 -16.89 16.39
C ILE A 307 -1.35 -18.41 16.19
N ASP A 308 -1.63 -18.84 14.96
CA ASP A 308 -1.69 -20.26 14.63
C ASP A 308 -0.35 -20.81 14.13
N VAL A 309 0.47 -20.01 13.44
CA VAL A 309 1.72 -20.45 12.82
C VAL A 309 2.85 -19.51 13.18
N GLU A 310 3.96 -20.04 13.69
CA GLU A 310 5.21 -19.32 13.88
C GLU A 310 6.00 -19.26 12.57
N LEU A 311 6.43 -18.07 12.15
CA LEU A 311 7.27 -17.82 11.00
C LEU A 311 8.50 -16.97 11.39
N PRO A 312 9.62 -17.05 10.65
CA PRO A 312 9.85 -17.90 9.46
C PRO A 312 10.30 -19.30 9.78
N THR A 313 10.59 -19.58 11.06
CA THR A 313 11.15 -20.81 11.61
C THR A 313 10.36 -21.24 12.84
N GLY A 314 10.76 -22.32 13.52
CA GLY A 314 10.08 -22.83 14.71
C GLY A 314 10.91 -22.68 15.99
N ASP A 315 11.35 -21.47 16.31
CA ASP A 315 12.19 -21.21 17.48
C ASP A 315 11.45 -21.41 18.82
N ALA A 316 10.16 -21.08 18.84
CA ALA A 316 9.31 -21.18 20.03
C ALA A 316 8.32 -22.36 19.96
N TYR A 317 7.71 -22.61 18.80
CA TYR A 317 6.63 -23.62 18.67
C TYR A 317 7.11 -25.07 18.49
N LEU A 318 8.41 -25.31 18.35
CA LEU A 318 8.95 -26.68 18.37
C LEU A 318 9.22 -27.17 19.81
N GLN A 319 10.49 -27.47 20.12
CA GLN A 319 10.84 -28.11 21.39
C GLN A 319 10.40 -27.32 22.64
N PRO A 320 10.51 -25.96 22.69
CA PRO A 320 10.08 -25.20 23.87
C PRO A 320 8.58 -25.36 24.19
N LEU A 321 7.72 -25.31 23.14
CA LEU A 321 6.29 -25.54 23.29
C LEU A 321 5.97 -26.99 23.70
N VAL A 322 6.59 -27.99 23.05
CA VAL A 322 6.41 -29.41 23.34
C VAL A 322 6.75 -29.71 24.80
N ASP A 323 7.82 -29.14 25.33
CA ASP A 323 8.23 -29.32 26.72
C ASP A 323 7.20 -28.74 27.71
N ARG A 324 6.63 -27.56 27.42
CA ARG A 324 5.58 -26.95 28.26
C ARG A 324 4.28 -27.75 28.26
N VAL A 325 3.87 -28.26 27.10
CA VAL A 325 2.67 -29.12 27.02
C VAL A 325 2.91 -30.42 27.82
N ARG A 326 4.09 -31.05 27.70
CA ARG A 326 4.42 -32.28 28.40
C ARG A 326 4.56 -32.13 29.91
N SER A 327 5.04 -30.97 30.37
CA SER A 327 5.09 -30.66 31.80
C SER A 327 3.70 -30.34 32.39
N GLY A 328 2.69 -30.13 31.55
CA GLY A 328 1.35 -29.72 31.96
C GLY A 328 1.24 -28.21 32.29
N GLU A 329 2.25 -27.41 31.94
CA GLU A 329 2.24 -25.97 32.11
C GLU A 329 1.43 -25.24 31.02
N PHE A 330 1.11 -25.95 29.92
CA PHE A 330 0.33 -25.41 28.80
C PHE A 330 -0.68 -26.43 28.26
N ASP A 331 -1.91 -25.97 27.95
CA ASP A 331 -2.99 -26.87 27.47
C ASP A 331 -2.79 -27.16 25.97
N GLU A 332 -2.63 -28.46 25.61
CA GLU A 332 -2.53 -28.93 24.23
C GLU A 332 -3.70 -28.51 23.34
N ALA A 333 -4.86 -28.18 23.91
CA ALA A 333 -6.04 -27.71 23.16
C ALA A 333 -5.77 -26.46 22.31
N TYR A 334 -4.84 -25.59 22.70
CA TYR A 334 -4.43 -24.44 21.90
C TYR A 334 -3.62 -24.87 20.67
N VAL A 335 -2.74 -25.87 20.82
CA VAL A 335 -2.00 -26.47 19.70
C VAL A 335 -2.97 -27.17 18.75
N ASP A 336 -3.91 -27.95 19.27
CA ASP A 336 -4.94 -28.63 18.49
C ASP A 336 -5.77 -27.67 17.66
N ARG A 337 -6.15 -26.54 18.26
CA ARG A 337 -6.89 -25.47 17.58
C ARG A 337 -6.12 -24.91 16.38
N ALA A 338 -4.84 -24.60 16.55
CA ALA A 338 -3.96 -24.08 15.51
C ALA A 338 -3.77 -25.08 14.37
N VAL A 339 -3.44 -26.33 14.71
CA VAL A 339 -3.24 -27.42 13.73
C VAL A 339 -4.49 -27.68 12.91
N LEU A 340 -5.69 -27.69 13.53
CA LEU A 340 -6.93 -27.90 12.80
C LEU A 340 -7.21 -26.80 11.77
N ARG A 341 -6.84 -25.53 12.06
CA ARG A 341 -6.94 -24.42 11.12
C ARG A 341 -5.95 -24.57 9.97
N VAL A 342 -4.70 -24.94 10.26
CA VAL A 342 -3.66 -25.17 9.25
C VAL A 342 -4.04 -26.35 8.33
N LEU A 343 -4.57 -27.45 8.89
CA LEU A 343 -5.04 -28.58 8.08
C LEU A 343 -6.22 -28.19 7.19
N ALA A 344 -7.17 -27.38 7.69
CA ALA A 344 -8.28 -26.87 6.88
C ALA A 344 -7.77 -25.94 5.75
N GLN A 345 -6.74 -25.12 6.02
CA GLN A 345 -6.08 -24.29 5.01
C GLN A 345 -5.40 -25.16 3.95
N LYS A 346 -4.60 -26.15 4.36
CA LYS A 346 -3.94 -27.09 3.44
C LYS A 346 -4.94 -27.86 2.58
N GLU A 347 -6.07 -28.27 3.16
CA GLU A 347 -7.14 -28.94 2.43
C GLU A 347 -7.78 -28.03 1.38
N SER A 348 -8.07 -26.77 1.72
CA SER A 348 -8.65 -25.81 0.77
C SER A 348 -7.72 -25.45 -0.41
N LEU A 349 -6.42 -25.66 -0.24
CA LEU A 349 -5.38 -25.47 -1.25
C LEU A 349 -5.07 -26.74 -2.04
N GLY A 350 -5.78 -27.86 -1.78
CA GLY A 350 -5.54 -29.15 -2.44
C GLY A 350 -4.29 -29.90 -1.96
N LEU A 351 -3.60 -29.41 -0.91
CA LEU A 351 -2.37 -30.03 -0.40
C LEU A 351 -2.63 -31.37 0.30
N LEU A 352 -3.85 -31.63 0.75
CA LEU A 352 -4.20 -32.92 1.34
C LEU A 352 -4.71 -33.92 0.29
N ASP A 353 -4.86 -33.56 -0.99
CA ASP A 353 -5.34 -34.46 -2.02
C ASP A 353 -4.34 -35.57 -2.34
N ASP A 354 -4.86 -36.73 -2.71
CA ASP A 354 -4.03 -37.91 -2.93
C ASP A 354 -3.07 -37.71 -4.10
N ASP A 355 -3.46 -36.91 -5.11
CA ASP A 355 -2.68 -36.57 -6.29
C ASP A 355 -1.87 -35.26 -6.17
N ALA A 356 -1.85 -34.62 -4.99
CA ALA A 356 -1.02 -33.42 -4.79
C ALA A 356 0.45 -33.69 -5.13
N TYR A 357 1.02 -32.88 -6.05
CA TYR A 357 2.39 -33.02 -6.58
C TYR A 357 2.69 -34.34 -7.34
N GLU A 358 1.68 -35.06 -7.80
CA GLU A 358 1.90 -36.23 -8.68
C GLU A 358 2.12 -35.82 -10.15
N ASP A 359 1.72 -34.61 -10.54
CA ASP A 359 2.00 -33.97 -11.82
C ASP A 359 3.50 -33.63 -11.98
N GLU A 360 3.93 -33.36 -13.21
CA GLU A 360 5.31 -32.91 -13.46
C GLU A 360 5.48 -31.44 -13.07
N PRO A 361 6.68 -31.04 -12.57
CA PRO A 361 6.97 -29.66 -12.27
C PRO A 361 6.84 -28.80 -13.55
N PRO A 362 6.45 -27.52 -13.41
CA PRO A 362 6.31 -26.63 -14.56
C PRO A 362 7.65 -26.42 -15.29
N THR A 363 7.56 -26.26 -16.60
CA THR A 363 8.67 -25.91 -17.50
C THR A 363 8.23 -24.78 -18.42
N ALA A 364 9.16 -24.07 -19.03
CA ALA A 364 8.90 -22.89 -19.87
C ALA A 364 8.16 -21.77 -19.11
N ILE A 365 8.61 -21.51 -17.90
CA ILE A 365 8.05 -20.51 -16.97
C ILE A 365 8.35 -19.10 -17.49
N ASP A 366 7.30 -18.27 -17.64
CA ASP A 366 7.39 -16.85 -18.02
C ASP A 366 6.75 -15.97 -16.94
N LEU A 367 7.59 -15.44 -16.04
CA LEU A 367 7.17 -14.61 -14.91
C LEU A 367 7.05 -13.13 -15.27
N ASP A 368 7.42 -12.72 -16.50
CA ASP A 368 7.33 -11.35 -17.02
C ASP A 368 6.69 -11.34 -18.43
N SER A 369 5.53 -11.94 -18.53
CA SER A 369 4.80 -12.06 -19.79
C SER A 369 4.31 -10.71 -20.32
N PRO A 370 3.97 -10.60 -21.62
CA PRO A 370 3.36 -9.40 -22.19
C PRO A 370 2.10 -8.91 -21.43
N ARG A 371 1.36 -9.81 -20.78
CA ARG A 371 0.21 -9.46 -19.93
C ARG A 371 0.69 -8.75 -18.66
N HIS A 372 1.74 -9.25 -18.00
CA HIS A 372 2.32 -8.62 -16.82
C HIS A 372 2.82 -7.20 -17.14
N GLN A 373 3.60 -7.06 -18.22
CA GLN A 373 4.14 -5.79 -18.70
C GLN A 373 3.02 -4.78 -19.02
N ALA A 374 1.94 -5.22 -19.66
CA ALA A 374 0.80 -4.35 -19.98
C ALA A 374 0.07 -3.86 -18.72
N LEU A 375 -0.14 -4.72 -17.72
CA LEU A 375 -0.76 -4.35 -16.44
C LEU A 375 0.15 -3.41 -15.63
N ALA A 376 1.45 -3.73 -15.52
CA ALA A 376 2.44 -2.89 -14.84
C ALA A 376 2.50 -1.50 -15.47
N ARG A 377 2.49 -1.44 -16.82
CA ARG A 377 2.49 -0.20 -17.59
C ARG A 377 1.23 0.62 -17.33
N ARG A 378 0.04 0.02 -17.44
CA ARG A 378 -1.23 0.70 -17.23
C ARG A 378 -1.33 1.25 -15.81
N LEU A 379 -0.99 0.47 -14.80
CA LEU A 379 -1.03 0.92 -13.41
C LEU A 379 -0.05 2.06 -13.15
N ALA A 380 1.15 2.02 -13.74
CA ALA A 380 2.10 3.12 -13.70
C ALA A 380 1.55 4.41 -14.34
N GLU A 381 0.93 4.31 -15.52
CA GLU A 381 0.32 5.45 -16.22
C GLU A 381 -0.81 6.10 -15.41
N GLU A 382 -1.68 5.28 -14.79
CA GLU A 382 -2.82 5.75 -13.99
C GLU A 382 -2.42 6.32 -12.63
N SER A 383 -1.23 5.98 -12.11
CA SER A 383 -0.76 6.39 -10.79
C SER A 383 0.06 7.70 -10.77
N ILE A 384 0.57 8.17 -11.91
CA ILE A 384 1.37 9.41 -11.95
C ILE A 384 0.50 10.62 -11.63
N VAL A 385 0.90 11.37 -10.58
CA VAL A 385 0.21 12.56 -10.10
C VAL A 385 0.92 13.81 -10.58
N LEU A 386 0.23 14.69 -11.31
CA LEU A 386 0.73 16.02 -11.67
C LEU A 386 0.44 17.00 -10.52
N LEU A 387 1.47 17.46 -9.84
CA LEU A 387 1.37 18.35 -8.67
C LEU A 387 1.37 19.84 -9.04
N HIS A 388 2.03 20.18 -10.14
CA HIS A 388 2.15 21.53 -10.68
C HIS A 388 2.43 21.49 -12.18
N ASN A 389 1.86 22.45 -12.94
CA ASN A 389 2.17 22.65 -14.34
C ASN A 389 1.85 24.09 -14.74
N ASP A 390 2.86 24.85 -15.14
CA ASP A 390 2.71 26.21 -15.68
C ASP A 390 2.47 26.22 -17.21
N GLY A 391 2.22 25.04 -17.79
CA GLY A 391 2.04 24.83 -19.22
C GLY A 391 3.32 24.37 -19.93
N VAL A 392 4.38 23.96 -19.20
CA VAL A 392 5.55 23.31 -19.80
C VAL A 392 5.24 21.91 -20.31
N LEU A 393 4.31 21.21 -19.68
CA LEU A 393 3.79 19.92 -20.09
C LEU A 393 2.37 20.01 -20.67
N PRO A 394 2.01 19.16 -21.67
CA PRO A 394 2.89 18.21 -22.37
C PRO A 394 3.85 18.92 -23.33
N ILE A 395 5.02 18.34 -23.58
CA ILE A 395 6.02 18.90 -24.51
C ILE A 395 5.48 18.90 -25.93
N GLY A 396 5.74 19.97 -26.68
CA GLY A 396 5.31 20.10 -28.08
C GLY A 396 3.85 20.50 -28.28
N ARG A 397 3.09 20.69 -27.21
CA ARG A 397 1.73 21.26 -27.25
C ARG A 397 1.66 22.56 -26.47
N SER A 398 0.81 23.47 -26.90
CA SER A 398 0.45 24.64 -26.11
C SER A 398 -0.55 24.25 -25.03
N GLY A 399 -0.43 24.87 -23.84
CA GLY A 399 -1.48 24.80 -22.83
C GLY A 399 -2.83 25.25 -23.41
N ALA A 400 -3.92 24.73 -22.88
CA ALA A 400 -5.30 24.89 -23.40
C ALA A 400 -5.71 26.35 -23.74
N ASP A 401 -5.02 27.36 -23.21
CA ASP A 401 -5.35 28.80 -23.39
C ASP A 401 -4.43 29.57 -24.36
N SER A 402 -3.30 29.01 -24.84
CA SER A 402 -2.31 29.79 -25.59
C SER A 402 -2.40 29.70 -27.13
N GLY A 403 -3.09 28.72 -27.68
CA GLY A 403 -3.36 28.61 -29.14
C GLY A 403 -2.13 28.47 -30.05
N ALA A 404 -0.91 28.37 -29.50
CA ALA A 404 0.33 28.28 -30.27
C ALA A 404 1.11 27.01 -29.92
N ASP A 405 1.40 26.16 -30.92
CA ASP A 405 2.27 25.00 -30.73
C ASP A 405 3.67 25.46 -30.30
N ARG A 406 4.15 24.95 -29.19
CA ARG A 406 5.57 25.07 -28.81
C ARG A 406 6.39 24.14 -29.69
N PRO A 407 7.51 24.57 -30.27
CA PRO A 407 8.37 23.68 -30.99
C PRO A 407 8.93 22.61 -30.01
N ALA A 408 9.15 21.38 -30.51
CA ALA A 408 9.85 20.39 -29.77
C ALA A 408 11.27 20.89 -29.39
N PRO A 409 11.75 20.62 -28.15
CA PRO A 409 13.09 21.02 -27.77
C PRO A 409 14.13 20.26 -28.61
N ALA A 410 15.11 20.97 -29.16
CA ALA A 410 16.21 20.35 -29.90
C ALA A 410 17.17 19.60 -28.97
N ARG A 411 17.29 20.06 -27.72
CA ARG A 411 18.12 19.44 -26.69
C ARG A 411 17.41 19.41 -25.35
N VAL A 412 17.42 18.24 -24.69
CA VAL A 412 16.89 18.00 -23.35
C VAL A 412 17.99 17.49 -22.43
N ALA A 413 18.13 18.09 -21.25
CA ALA A 413 19.02 17.60 -20.20
C ALA A 413 18.21 16.70 -19.26
N VAL A 414 18.64 15.46 -19.06
CA VAL A 414 18.07 14.52 -18.08
C VAL A 414 19.05 14.41 -16.91
N ILE A 415 18.65 14.90 -15.76
CA ILE A 415 19.53 15.14 -14.60
C ILE A 415 19.01 14.40 -13.37
N GLY A 416 19.91 13.96 -12.51
CA GLY A 416 19.55 13.45 -11.19
C GLY A 416 19.95 12.02 -10.92
N PRO A 417 20.07 11.63 -9.64
CA PRO A 417 20.57 10.32 -9.23
C PRO A 417 19.67 9.16 -9.65
N ASN A 418 18.40 9.41 -9.88
CA ASN A 418 17.39 8.40 -10.23
C ASN A 418 17.04 8.37 -11.72
N ALA A 419 17.68 9.22 -12.55
CA ALA A 419 17.37 9.33 -13.97
C ALA A 419 17.68 8.06 -14.79
N ASP A 420 18.78 7.39 -14.45
CA ASP A 420 19.31 6.22 -15.17
C ASP A 420 19.57 5.04 -14.22
N ARG A 421 18.53 4.70 -13.44
CA ARG A 421 18.58 3.58 -12.49
C ARG A 421 17.26 2.83 -12.50
N ALA A 422 17.28 1.57 -12.95
CA ALA A 422 16.09 0.71 -13.00
C ALA A 422 15.56 0.39 -11.58
N GLU A 423 16.46 0.25 -10.60
CA GLU A 423 16.11 0.00 -9.20
C GLU A 423 15.39 1.18 -8.55
N ALA A 424 15.60 2.42 -9.05
CA ALA A 424 14.92 3.61 -8.56
C ALA A 424 13.42 3.66 -8.90
N LEU A 425 12.97 2.81 -9.82
CA LEU A 425 11.55 2.66 -10.18
C LEU A 425 10.81 1.66 -9.27
N GLN A 426 11.51 0.98 -8.36
CA GLN A 426 11.01 -0.18 -7.63
C GLN A 426 11.00 0.05 -6.11
N GLY A 427 9.98 -0.48 -5.42
CA GLY A 427 9.85 -0.41 -3.98
C GLY A 427 10.79 -1.35 -3.22
N CYS A 428 10.80 -1.24 -1.89
CA CYS A 428 11.69 -1.99 -1.01
C CYS A 428 11.44 -3.52 -1.04
N TYR A 429 10.21 -3.96 -1.28
CA TYR A 429 9.85 -5.39 -1.37
C TYR A 429 9.91 -5.96 -2.80
N SER A 430 10.38 -5.19 -3.79
CA SER A 430 10.74 -5.75 -5.09
C SER A 430 11.92 -6.72 -4.95
N PHE A 431 11.99 -7.75 -5.81
CA PHE A 431 13.14 -8.67 -5.77
C PHE A 431 14.48 -7.95 -5.93
N ALA A 432 14.52 -6.89 -6.74
CA ALA A 432 15.72 -6.08 -6.97
C ALA A 432 16.26 -5.44 -5.69
N ASN A 433 15.39 -4.74 -4.95
CA ASN A 433 15.78 -3.98 -3.75
C ASN A 433 15.80 -4.83 -2.48
N HIS A 434 15.01 -5.90 -2.42
CA HIS A 434 14.93 -6.79 -1.27
C HIS A 434 16.04 -7.85 -1.26
N VAL A 435 16.25 -8.54 -2.39
CA VAL A 435 17.10 -9.73 -2.47
C VAL A 435 18.35 -9.46 -3.30
N LEU A 436 18.17 -8.98 -4.53
CA LEU A 436 19.27 -8.82 -5.49
C LEU A 436 20.30 -7.78 -5.04
N ALA A 437 19.88 -6.79 -4.25
CA ALA A 437 20.80 -5.83 -3.62
C ALA A 437 21.88 -6.49 -2.74
N GLY A 438 21.67 -7.72 -2.26
CA GLY A 438 22.66 -8.58 -1.60
C GLY A 438 23.57 -9.36 -2.57
N HIS A 439 23.31 -9.29 -3.87
CA HIS A 439 24.00 -10.05 -4.92
C HIS A 439 24.43 -9.13 -6.09
N PRO A 440 25.29 -8.13 -5.87
CA PRO A 440 25.57 -7.06 -6.84
C PRO A 440 26.24 -7.57 -8.13
N ASP A 441 26.78 -8.78 -8.13
CA ASP A 441 27.38 -9.40 -9.32
C ASP A 441 26.37 -10.03 -10.29
N LEU A 442 25.07 -10.08 -9.92
CA LEU A 442 24.01 -10.65 -10.74
C LEU A 442 23.14 -9.55 -11.35
N PRO A 443 22.76 -9.69 -12.65
CA PRO A 443 21.86 -8.74 -13.30
C PRO A 443 20.42 -8.89 -12.81
N LEU A 444 19.58 -7.87 -13.04
CA LEU A 444 18.11 -7.95 -12.84
C LEU A 444 17.50 -9.16 -13.57
N GLY A 445 18.05 -9.51 -14.73
CA GLY A 445 17.63 -10.67 -15.50
C GLY A 445 16.58 -10.37 -16.58
N PHE A 446 16.02 -9.17 -16.60
CA PHE A 446 15.16 -8.60 -17.64
C PHE A 446 15.42 -7.09 -17.75
N THR A 447 14.87 -6.45 -18.80
CA THR A 447 15.12 -5.03 -19.05
C THR A 447 13.99 -4.18 -18.49
N ILE A 448 14.36 -3.24 -17.62
CA ILE A 448 13.45 -2.19 -17.12
C ILE A 448 13.97 -0.86 -17.69
N PRO A 449 13.27 -0.24 -18.64
CA PRO A 449 13.71 1.04 -19.21
C PRO A 449 13.71 2.12 -18.12
N THR A 450 14.84 2.79 -17.94
CA THR A 450 14.95 3.95 -17.05
C THR A 450 14.23 5.16 -17.65
N VAL A 451 14.07 6.24 -16.88
CA VAL A 451 13.49 7.49 -17.39
C VAL A 451 14.36 8.03 -18.55
N LEU A 452 15.69 7.97 -18.40
CA LEU A 452 16.64 8.38 -19.45
C LEU A 452 16.46 7.55 -20.72
N GLU A 453 16.37 6.24 -20.61
CA GLU A 453 16.26 5.32 -21.75
C GLU A 453 14.89 5.40 -22.45
N ALA A 454 13.82 5.72 -21.71
CA ALA A 454 12.46 5.77 -22.25
C ALA A 454 12.16 7.05 -23.07
N LEU A 455 12.74 8.18 -22.69
CA LEU A 455 12.45 9.48 -23.29
C LEU A 455 12.68 9.54 -24.82
N PRO A 456 13.81 9.05 -25.41
CA PRO A 456 14.01 9.11 -26.86
C PRO A 456 12.87 8.44 -27.65
N GLY A 457 12.44 7.26 -27.18
CA GLY A 457 11.33 6.51 -27.81
C GLY A 457 10.00 7.27 -27.71
N ALA A 458 9.71 7.87 -26.56
CA ALA A 458 8.49 8.64 -26.35
C ALA A 458 8.48 9.93 -27.21
N PHE A 459 9.60 10.64 -27.34
CA PHE A 459 9.72 11.81 -28.23
C PHE A 459 9.46 11.44 -29.69
N ALA A 460 10.07 10.34 -30.17
CA ALA A 460 9.85 9.85 -31.52
C ALA A 460 8.40 9.46 -31.78
N ALA A 461 7.79 8.74 -30.83
CA ALA A 461 6.39 8.30 -30.92
C ALA A 461 5.38 9.46 -30.84
N ALA A 462 5.71 10.54 -30.13
CA ALA A 462 4.91 11.77 -30.08
C ALA A 462 5.12 12.69 -31.32
N GLY A 463 5.98 12.31 -32.27
CA GLY A 463 6.25 13.10 -33.48
C GLY A 463 7.09 14.35 -33.20
N LEU A 464 7.80 14.42 -32.08
CA LEU A 464 8.58 15.60 -31.65
C LEU A 464 9.95 15.67 -32.33
N GLY A 465 10.29 14.75 -33.24
CA GLY A 465 11.54 14.76 -34.03
C GLY A 465 12.74 14.18 -33.29
N ALA A 466 13.93 14.44 -33.81
CA ALA A 466 15.19 14.01 -33.17
C ALA A 466 15.61 15.06 -32.15
N THR A 467 15.39 14.75 -30.87
CA THR A 467 15.86 15.54 -29.74
C THR A 467 17.18 14.97 -29.22
N GLU A 468 18.20 15.81 -29.06
CA GLU A 468 19.45 15.42 -28.41
C GLU A 468 19.22 15.31 -26.91
N ILE A 469 19.54 14.15 -26.32
CA ILE A 469 19.46 13.97 -24.86
C ILE A 469 20.87 13.96 -24.29
N VAL A 470 21.10 14.84 -23.30
CA VAL A 470 22.34 14.87 -22.50
C VAL A 470 22.00 14.46 -21.06
N HIS A 471 22.89 13.74 -20.42
CA HIS A 471 22.68 13.21 -19.06
C HIS A 471 23.77 13.69 -18.11
N ALA A 472 23.37 14.01 -16.87
CA ALA A 472 24.26 14.28 -15.75
C ALA A 472 23.63 13.77 -14.43
N VAL A 473 24.40 13.03 -13.63
CA VAL A 473 23.91 12.49 -12.34
C VAL A 473 23.72 13.61 -11.31
N GLY A 474 24.59 14.59 -11.27
CA GLY A 474 24.55 15.74 -10.36
C GLY A 474 24.96 15.43 -8.93
N CYS A 475 24.30 14.49 -8.26
CA CYS A 475 24.62 14.02 -6.90
C CYS A 475 24.20 12.57 -6.69
N ALA A 476 24.57 11.98 -5.57
CA ALA A 476 23.98 10.73 -5.09
C ALA A 476 22.60 10.99 -4.44
N VAL A 477 21.83 9.92 -4.16
CA VAL A 477 20.56 10.03 -3.44
C VAL A 477 20.79 10.53 -2.01
N GLU A 478 21.84 10.04 -1.35
CA GLU A 478 22.24 10.43 0.01
C GLU A 478 23.63 11.07 0.00
N GLY A 479 23.96 11.72 1.11
CA GLY A 479 25.26 12.36 1.32
C GLY A 479 25.26 13.85 0.95
N ASP A 480 26.44 14.46 1.06
CA ASP A 480 26.67 15.90 0.93
C ASP A 480 27.58 16.28 -0.25
N ASP A 481 27.93 15.32 -1.12
CA ASP A 481 28.80 15.54 -2.28
C ASP A 481 28.08 16.34 -3.38
N THR A 482 28.58 17.53 -3.64
CA THR A 482 28.09 18.46 -4.69
C THR A 482 29.00 18.56 -5.89
N THR A 483 30.03 17.70 -6.01
CA THR A 483 31.05 17.79 -7.08
C THR A 483 30.44 17.64 -8.48
N GLY A 484 29.32 16.92 -8.63
CA GLY A 484 28.61 16.76 -9.91
C GLY A 484 27.71 17.95 -10.31
N PHE A 485 27.52 18.93 -9.42
CA PHE A 485 26.58 20.05 -9.70
C PHE A 485 27.00 20.87 -10.91
N ALA A 486 28.31 21.12 -11.09
CA ALA A 486 28.80 21.92 -12.21
C ALA A 486 28.41 21.31 -13.57
N GLU A 487 28.59 19.98 -13.72
CA GLU A 487 28.21 19.24 -14.93
C GLU A 487 26.69 19.29 -15.17
N ALA A 488 25.90 19.10 -14.12
CA ALA A 488 24.44 19.19 -14.20
C ALA A 488 23.93 20.59 -14.60
N VAL A 489 24.53 21.64 -14.04
CA VAL A 489 24.21 23.03 -14.36
C VAL A 489 24.61 23.35 -15.81
N ASP A 490 25.79 22.92 -16.27
CA ASP A 490 26.26 23.12 -17.65
C ASP A 490 25.35 22.38 -18.65
N ALA A 491 24.94 21.13 -18.33
CA ALA A 491 23.99 20.37 -19.13
C ALA A 491 22.63 21.07 -19.25
N ALA A 492 22.09 21.58 -18.13
CA ALA A 492 20.83 22.33 -18.10
C ALA A 492 20.93 23.65 -18.88
N ALA A 493 21.99 24.42 -18.69
CA ALA A 493 22.20 25.71 -19.36
C ALA A 493 22.36 25.58 -20.89
N ALA A 494 22.82 24.42 -21.36
CA ALA A 494 22.97 24.12 -22.79
C ALA A 494 21.71 23.50 -23.42
N ALA A 495 20.66 23.21 -22.63
CA ALA A 495 19.43 22.58 -23.07
C ALA A 495 18.25 23.58 -23.13
N GLU A 496 17.21 23.22 -23.87
CA GLU A 496 15.93 23.98 -23.95
C GLU A 496 14.91 23.50 -22.90
N LEU A 497 15.15 22.34 -22.31
CA LEU A 497 14.38 21.76 -21.23
C LEU A 497 15.28 20.88 -20.36
N ALA A 498 15.08 20.89 -19.05
CA ALA A 498 15.68 19.96 -18.13
C ALA A 498 14.63 19.07 -17.47
N VAL A 499 14.82 17.76 -17.48
CA VAL A 499 14.04 16.78 -16.72
C VAL A 499 14.90 16.33 -15.55
N VAL A 500 14.50 16.68 -14.31
CA VAL A 500 15.28 16.41 -13.11
C VAL A 500 14.60 15.31 -12.31
N VAL A 501 15.24 14.14 -12.21
CA VAL A 501 14.70 12.93 -11.57
C VAL A 501 15.37 12.73 -10.22
N VAL A 502 14.62 12.94 -9.16
CA VAL A 502 15.08 12.88 -7.76
C VAL A 502 14.15 12.05 -6.90
N GLY A 503 14.57 11.73 -5.69
CA GLY A 503 13.73 10.99 -4.75
C GLY A 503 14.50 10.03 -3.87
N ASP A 504 13.91 8.85 -3.62
CA ASP A 504 14.42 7.85 -2.72
C ASP A 504 15.31 6.80 -3.40
N GLN A 505 16.03 6.09 -2.55
CA GLN A 505 16.54 4.77 -2.81
C GLN A 505 15.81 3.81 -1.89
N ALA A 506 14.97 2.94 -2.46
CA ALA A 506 14.29 1.91 -1.69
C ALA A 506 15.26 0.80 -1.27
N GLY A 507 15.09 0.32 -0.04
CA GLY A 507 15.91 -0.76 0.52
C GLY A 507 15.44 -1.13 1.92
N LEU A 508 16.17 -2.01 2.60
CA LEU A 508 15.82 -2.56 3.90
C LEU A 508 16.96 -2.37 4.90
N PHE A 509 16.61 -2.10 6.15
CA PHE A 509 17.49 -2.15 7.31
C PHE A 509 18.81 -1.36 7.15
N GLY A 510 18.69 -0.07 6.83
CA GLY A 510 19.83 0.84 6.69
C GLY A 510 20.48 0.84 5.29
N ARG A 511 19.88 0.16 4.33
CA ARG A 511 20.25 0.21 2.92
C ARG A 511 19.22 0.99 2.13
N GLY A 512 19.36 2.30 2.04
CA GLY A 512 18.42 3.19 1.34
C GLY A 512 17.78 4.21 2.28
N THR A 513 16.91 5.03 1.70
CA THR A 513 16.26 6.17 2.36
C THR A 513 14.82 5.88 2.77
N VAL A 514 14.22 4.82 2.21
CA VAL A 514 12.85 4.35 2.49
C VAL A 514 12.80 2.82 2.42
N GLY A 515 11.82 2.23 3.06
CA GLY A 515 11.62 0.80 3.24
C GLY A 515 11.77 0.39 4.70
N GLU A 516 11.57 -0.88 4.99
CA GLU A 516 11.57 -1.39 6.36
C GLU A 516 12.87 -1.09 7.11
N GLY A 517 12.74 -0.42 8.27
CA GLY A 517 13.88 0.01 9.09
C GLY A 517 14.60 1.25 8.59
N ASN A 518 14.16 1.88 7.49
CA ASN A 518 14.69 3.14 6.96
C ASN A 518 13.76 4.31 7.32
N ASP A 519 13.57 4.49 8.62
CA ASP A 519 12.79 5.62 9.16
C ASP A 519 13.55 6.92 8.97
N SER A 520 12.83 8.03 8.81
CA SER A 520 13.43 9.34 8.56
C SER A 520 13.21 10.31 9.72
N GLU A 521 14.23 11.09 10.07
CA GLU A 521 14.11 12.19 11.01
C GLU A 521 13.41 13.41 10.39
N SER A 522 13.47 13.55 9.06
CA SER A 522 12.99 14.70 8.31
C SER A 522 12.23 14.28 7.06
N LEU A 523 11.23 15.08 6.68
CA LEU A 523 10.52 14.93 5.41
C LEU A 523 11.06 15.88 4.32
N GLU A 524 12.30 16.38 4.44
CA GLU A 524 13.04 16.98 3.33
C GLU A 524 13.59 15.88 2.41
N LEU A 525 13.78 16.18 1.11
CA LEU A 525 14.42 15.25 0.18
C LEU A 525 15.80 14.81 0.71
N PRO A 526 16.16 13.53 0.57
CA PRO A 526 17.44 13.01 1.06
C PRO A 526 18.65 13.72 0.43
N GLY A 527 19.75 13.81 1.19
CA GLY A 527 21.01 14.34 0.74
C GLY A 527 20.94 15.80 0.27
N VAL A 528 21.61 16.09 -0.84
CA VAL A 528 21.70 17.44 -1.44
C VAL A 528 20.81 17.58 -2.69
N GLN A 529 19.86 16.70 -2.89
CA GLN A 529 19.01 16.67 -4.09
C GLN A 529 18.21 17.98 -4.27
N ARG A 530 17.68 18.56 -3.18
CA ARG A 530 17.02 19.88 -3.23
C ARG A 530 17.96 20.95 -3.77
N GLN A 531 19.22 20.99 -3.28
CA GLN A 531 20.22 21.94 -3.72
C GLN A 531 20.57 21.77 -5.20
N LEU A 532 20.61 20.51 -5.70
CA LEU A 532 20.78 20.21 -7.12
C LEU A 532 19.65 20.81 -7.96
N VAL A 533 18.38 20.58 -7.57
CA VAL A 533 17.23 21.15 -8.28
C VAL A 533 17.26 22.68 -8.27
N GLU A 534 17.56 23.30 -7.13
CA GLU A 534 17.68 24.77 -7.01
C GLU A 534 18.81 25.32 -7.90
N ALA A 535 19.97 24.62 -8.01
CA ALA A 535 21.07 24.99 -8.89
C ALA A 535 20.70 24.90 -10.39
N VAL A 536 19.96 23.87 -10.78
CA VAL A 536 19.43 23.68 -12.13
C VAL A 536 18.41 24.77 -12.45
N LEU A 537 17.48 25.08 -11.54
CA LEU A 537 16.50 26.15 -11.70
C LEU A 537 17.14 27.53 -11.87
N ALA A 538 18.30 27.77 -11.23
CA ALA A 538 19.03 29.02 -11.34
C ALA A 538 19.61 29.30 -12.75
N THR A 539 19.69 28.28 -13.63
CA THR A 539 20.08 28.45 -15.05
C THR A 539 19.05 29.22 -15.86
N GLY A 540 17.77 29.24 -15.41
CA GLY A 540 16.64 29.79 -16.14
C GLY A 540 16.09 28.88 -17.24
N THR A 541 16.64 27.68 -17.43
CA THR A 541 16.07 26.63 -18.31
C THR A 541 14.76 26.13 -17.73
N PRO A 542 13.69 25.95 -18.52
CA PRO A 542 12.48 25.28 -18.04
C PRO A 542 12.78 23.92 -17.45
N VAL A 543 12.21 23.62 -16.26
CA VAL A 543 12.50 22.37 -15.52
C VAL A 543 11.22 21.59 -15.28
N VAL A 544 11.27 20.30 -15.58
CA VAL A 544 10.30 19.30 -15.12
C VAL A 544 10.95 18.47 -14.01
N VAL A 545 10.39 18.47 -12.81
CA VAL A 545 10.85 17.63 -11.72
C VAL A 545 10.01 16.35 -11.68
N VAL A 546 10.68 15.21 -11.64
CA VAL A 546 10.08 13.88 -11.44
C VAL A 546 10.52 13.35 -10.09
N LEU A 547 9.55 13.05 -9.23
CA LEU A 547 9.75 12.53 -7.89
C LEU A 547 9.51 11.01 -7.87
N LEU A 548 10.57 10.24 -7.66
CA LEU A 548 10.52 8.79 -7.42
C LEU A 548 10.69 8.56 -5.93
N THR A 549 9.57 8.50 -5.17
CA THR A 549 9.62 8.50 -3.72
C THR A 549 8.68 7.46 -3.09
N GLY A 550 9.12 6.84 -2.00
CA GLY A 550 8.33 5.93 -1.22
C GLY A 550 7.59 6.58 -0.04
N ARG A 551 7.69 7.91 0.10
CA ARG A 551 6.97 8.70 1.10
C ARG A 551 6.66 10.10 0.59
N PRO A 552 5.66 10.82 1.17
CA PRO A 552 5.44 12.22 0.85
C PRO A 552 6.53 13.11 1.48
N TYR A 553 7.11 14.00 0.68
CA TYR A 553 8.14 14.96 1.10
C TYR A 553 7.63 16.39 1.14
N ALA A 554 8.24 17.21 2.00
CA ALA A 554 7.97 18.64 2.14
C ALA A 554 8.65 19.43 1.02
N ILE A 555 8.01 19.47 -0.14
CA ILE A 555 8.52 20.12 -1.36
C ILE A 555 7.95 21.53 -1.58
N GLY A 556 7.59 22.25 -0.50
CA GLY A 556 7.04 23.60 -0.57
C GLY A 556 7.93 24.58 -1.33
N TRP A 557 9.24 24.39 -1.30
CA TRP A 557 10.20 25.17 -2.08
C TRP A 557 9.98 25.06 -3.60
N ALA A 558 9.52 23.90 -4.10
CA ALA A 558 9.24 23.66 -5.51
C ALA A 558 7.83 24.11 -5.94
N LEU A 559 6.85 24.10 -5.04
CA LEU A 559 5.44 24.38 -5.38
C LEU A 559 5.01 25.80 -5.02
N ASP A 560 5.24 26.22 -3.77
CA ASP A 560 4.70 27.48 -3.22
C ASP A 560 5.79 28.49 -2.83
N GLY A 561 7.08 28.12 -2.92
CA GLY A 561 8.23 28.94 -2.56
C GLY A 561 8.33 30.25 -3.34
N THR A 562 9.10 31.20 -2.85
CA THR A 562 9.31 32.53 -3.48
C THR A 562 10.46 32.55 -4.49
N GLY A 563 11.27 31.47 -4.57
CA GLY A 563 12.39 31.32 -5.50
C GLY A 563 11.97 30.90 -6.92
N PRO A 564 12.93 30.64 -7.83
CA PRO A 564 12.65 29.99 -9.10
C PRO A 564 11.94 28.65 -8.88
N LYS A 565 10.92 28.36 -9.70
CA LYS A 565 10.09 27.16 -9.58
C LYS A 565 10.23 26.29 -10.82
N PRO A 566 10.07 24.93 -10.67
CA PRO A 566 9.89 24.07 -11.82
C PRO A 566 8.64 24.47 -12.62
N GLY A 567 8.69 24.34 -13.94
CA GLY A 567 7.53 24.48 -14.81
C GLY A 567 6.50 23.36 -14.60
N ALA A 568 6.96 22.15 -14.19
CA ALA A 568 6.07 21.06 -13.79
C ALA A 568 6.72 20.19 -12.72
N VAL A 569 5.86 19.54 -11.89
CA VAL A 569 6.25 18.56 -10.87
C VAL A 569 5.37 17.34 -10.99
N LEU A 570 5.97 16.18 -11.23
CA LEU A 570 5.34 14.86 -11.29
C LEU A 570 5.72 14.05 -10.05
N GLN A 571 4.74 13.48 -9.35
CA GLN A 571 4.93 12.47 -8.32
C GLN A 571 4.61 11.11 -8.92
N ALA A 572 5.61 10.26 -9.06
CA ALA A 572 5.43 8.94 -9.67
C ALA A 572 5.50 7.80 -8.65
N PHE A 573 5.81 8.08 -7.38
CA PHE A 573 6.09 7.07 -6.36
C PHE A 573 7.17 6.07 -6.85
N PHE A 574 6.97 4.77 -6.64
CA PHE A 574 7.77 3.73 -7.30
C PHE A 574 6.90 3.00 -8.32
N PRO A 575 7.00 3.36 -9.59
CA PRO A 575 6.02 2.97 -10.62
C PRO A 575 6.29 1.60 -11.26
N GLY A 576 7.23 0.80 -10.72
CA GLY A 576 7.54 -0.53 -11.22
C GLY A 576 8.23 -0.54 -12.58
N GLU A 577 8.25 -1.71 -13.24
CA GLU A 577 8.97 -1.94 -14.50
C GLU A 577 8.46 -1.10 -15.68
N GLY A 578 7.16 -0.76 -15.68
CA GLY A 578 6.54 0.12 -16.68
C GLY A 578 6.82 1.59 -16.48
N GLY A 579 7.46 1.97 -15.36
CA GLY A 579 7.50 3.34 -14.86
C GLY A 579 8.25 4.34 -15.73
N GLY A 580 9.44 3.97 -16.22
CA GLY A 580 10.22 4.87 -17.09
C GLY A 580 9.46 5.24 -18.36
N LEU A 581 8.80 4.25 -18.95
CA LEU A 581 7.96 4.45 -20.13
C LEU A 581 6.72 5.32 -19.80
N ALA A 582 6.03 5.05 -18.69
CA ALA A 582 4.85 5.80 -18.26
C ALA A 582 5.17 7.28 -18.02
N ILE A 583 6.27 7.57 -17.31
CA ILE A 583 6.76 8.93 -17.06
C ILE A 583 7.06 9.64 -18.39
N ALA A 584 7.75 8.97 -19.32
CA ALA A 584 8.08 9.55 -20.62
C ALA A 584 6.81 9.85 -21.46
N ASP A 585 5.79 8.99 -21.39
CA ASP A 585 4.52 9.20 -22.08
C ASP A 585 3.70 10.34 -21.47
N VAL A 586 3.72 10.50 -20.15
CA VAL A 586 3.11 11.66 -19.50
C VAL A 586 3.83 12.94 -19.92
N ILE A 587 5.16 12.98 -19.87
CA ILE A 587 5.96 14.14 -20.27
C ILE A 587 5.66 14.55 -21.72
N THR A 588 5.50 13.61 -22.64
CA THR A 588 5.24 13.86 -24.06
C THR A 588 3.74 14.05 -24.39
N GLY A 589 2.84 13.87 -23.43
CA GLY A 589 1.40 14.00 -23.61
C GLY A 589 0.75 12.87 -24.41
N ARG A 590 1.41 11.74 -24.55
CA ARG A 590 0.81 10.50 -25.08
C ARG A 590 -0.20 9.91 -24.11
N VAL A 591 0.04 10.13 -22.82
CA VAL A 591 -0.88 9.81 -21.72
C VAL A 591 -1.12 11.08 -20.91
N ALA A 592 -2.38 11.39 -20.62
CA ALA A 592 -2.73 12.46 -19.70
C ALA A 592 -2.59 11.96 -18.24
N PRO A 593 -1.91 12.73 -17.35
CA PRO A 593 -1.80 12.33 -15.95
C PRO A 593 -3.19 12.31 -15.30
N SER A 594 -3.51 11.24 -14.60
CA SER A 594 -4.82 11.02 -13.98
C SER A 594 -4.73 10.54 -12.53
N GLY A 595 -3.54 10.32 -12.02
CA GLY A 595 -3.29 9.93 -10.63
C GLY A 595 -3.73 10.99 -9.63
N ARG A 596 -4.05 10.55 -8.41
CA ARG A 596 -4.45 11.39 -7.28
C ARG A 596 -3.63 11.04 -6.06
N LEU A 597 -3.29 12.02 -5.23
CA LEU A 597 -2.52 11.77 -4.01
C LEU A 597 -3.27 10.85 -3.05
N PRO A 598 -2.75 9.67 -2.72
CA PRO A 598 -3.32 8.79 -1.71
C PRO A 598 -2.92 9.20 -0.29
N VAL A 599 -1.97 10.14 -0.19
CA VAL A 599 -1.46 10.74 1.06
C VAL A 599 -1.27 12.24 0.86
N SER A 600 -1.59 13.03 1.86
CA SER A 600 -1.38 14.48 1.83
C SER A 600 0.12 14.81 1.84
N LEU A 601 0.55 15.79 1.04
CA LEU A 601 1.93 16.26 1.08
C LEU A 601 2.15 17.21 2.27
N PRO A 602 3.17 17.01 3.11
CA PRO A 602 3.47 17.88 4.24
C PRO A 602 3.93 19.26 3.76
N ARG A 603 3.44 20.32 4.43
CA ARG A 603 3.87 21.69 4.15
C ARG A 603 5.31 21.93 4.57
N SER A 604 5.71 21.32 5.68
CA SER A 604 7.07 21.36 6.20
C SER A 604 7.41 20.04 6.89
N ALA A 605 8.69 19.77 7.07
CA ALA A 605 9.16 18.57 7.75
C ALA A 605 8.69 18.46 9.21
N GLY A 606 8.35 19.58 9.85
CA GLY A 606 7.90 19.64 11.24
C GLY A 606 6.38 19.63 11.46
N ALA A 607 5.57 19.71 10.39
CA ALA A 607 4.10 19.77 10.47
C ALA A 607 3.43 18.39 10.56
N GLN A 608 4.05 17.47 11.27
CA GLN A 608 3.63 16.06 11.36
C GLN A 608 3.35 15.65 12.83
N PRO A 609 2.53 14.60 13.05
CA PRO A 609 1.73 13.86 12.07
C PRO A 609 0.52 14.66 11.56
N TYR A 610 0.15 14.45 10.29
CA TYR A 610 -1.03 15.03 9.65
C TYR A 610 -1.92 13.93 9.07
N SER A 611 -3.22 14.13 9.12
CA SER A 611 -4.21 13.36 8.37
C SER A 611 -5.37 14.26 7.98
N TYR A 612 -5.89 14.14 6.78
CA TYR A 612 -7.08 14.88 6.35
C TYR A 612 -8.33 14.47 7.16
N LEU A 613 -8.34 13.29 7.79
CA LEU A 613 -9.39 12.78 8.69
C LEU A 613 -9.27 13.37 10.11
N HIS A 614 -9.04 14.66 10.25
CA HIS A 614 -8.93 15.29 11.57
C HIS A 614 -10.28 15.90 12.02
N PRO A 615 -10.56 15.93 13.34
CA PRO A 615 -11.66 16.72 13.87
C PRO A 615 -11.33 18.22 13.82
N VAL A 616 -12.32 19.06 14.11
CA VAL A 616 -12.21 20.52 14.05
C VAL A 616 -10.92 21.06 14.71
N LEU A 617 -10.60 20.61 15.94
CA LEU A 617 -9.41 21.07 16.67
C LEU A 617 -8.09 20.43 16.18
N GLY A 618 -8.13 19.49 15.25
CA GLY A 618 -6.94 18.91 14.62
C GLY A 618 -6.40 19.72 13.44
N GLY A 619 -7.16 20.69 12.96
CA GLY A 619 -6.77 21.61 11.87
C GLY A 619 -6.11 22.89 12.37
N PRO A 620 -5.82 23.83 11.45
CA PRO A 620 -5.28 25.16 11.78
C PRO A 620 -6.21 25.91 12.74
N SER A 621 -5.63 26.67 13.64
CA SER A 621 -6.42 27.48 14.58
C SER A 621 -5.64 28.74 15.01
N ASP A 622 -6.38 29.75 15.53
CA ASP A 622 -5.78 30.98 16.04
C ASP A 622 -4.99 30.78 17.34
N VAL A 623 -5.12 29.63 17.98
CA VAL A 623 -4.43 29.30 19.24
C VAL A 623 -3.18 28.45 19.06
N THR A 624 -2.79 28.16 17.81
CA THR A 624 -1.53 27.48 17.48
C THR A 624 -0.73 28.28 16.46
N ALA A 625 0.59 28.32 16.64
CA ALA A 625 1.50 28.96 15.71
C ALA A 625 1.89 28.07 14.51
N THR A 626 1.53 26.77 14.55
CA THR A 626 1.88 25.81 13.53
C THR A 626 0.79 25.74 12.45
N ASP A 627 1.19 25.92 11.19
CA ASP A 627 0.32 25.65 10.05
C ASP A 627 0.39 24.16 9.71
N SER A 628 -0.67 23.41 10.05
CA SER A 628 -0.80 21.98 9.77
C SER A 628 -1.55 21.68 8.46
N THR A 629 -1.89 22.71 7.66
CA THR A 629 -2.51 22.45 6.36
C THR A 629 -1.52 21.74 5.44
N PRO A 630 -1.97 20.76 4.65
CA PRO A 630 -1.07 20.09 3.70
C PRO A 630 -0.64 21.04 2.58
N LEU A 631 0.50 20.79 1.99
CA LEU A 631 0.97 21.48 0.79
C LEU A 631 0.08 21.15 -0.41
N ARG A 632 -0.29 19.88 -0.56
CA ARG A 632 -1.32 19.35 -1.44
C ARG A 632 -2.11 18.30 -0.65
N PRO A 633 -3.44 18.38 -0.62
CA PRO A 633 -4.26 17.49 0.19
C PRO A 633 -4.45 16.11 -0.46
N PHE A 634 -4.91 15.15 0.32
CA PHE A 634 -5.43 13.87 -0.15
C PHE A 634 -6.40 14.06 -1.33
N GLY A 635 -6.30 13.21 -2.33
CA GLY A 635 -7.11 13.23 -3.55
C GLY A 635 -6.65 14.22 -4.62
N PHE A 636 -5.69 15.13 -4.33
CA PHE A 636 -5.22 16.13 -5.28
C PHE A 636 -4.44 15.53 -6.45
N GLY A 637 -4.68 16.07 -7.65
CA GLY A 637 -3.92 15.80 -8.86
C GLY A 637 -4.46 16.62 -10.03
N LEU A 638 -3.57 17.19 -10.84
CA LEU A 638 -3.89 17.91 -12.06
C LEU A 638 -3.92 16.97 -13.27
N GLY A 639 -4.55 17.41 -14.35
CA GLY A 639 -4.55 16.74 -15.66
C GLY A 639 -4.14 17.69 -16.78
N TYR A 640 -4.10 17.18 -18.02
CA TYR A 640 -3.92 17.99 -19.23
C TYR A 640 -5.25 18.51 -19.78
N THR A 641 -6.33 18.30 -19.05
CA THR A 641 -7.67 18.77 -19.34
C THR A 641 -8.30 19.35 -18.08
N THR A 642 -9.39 20.09 -18.24
CA THR A 642 -10.20 20.60 -17.14
C THR A 642 -11.51 19.82 -17.05
N VAL A 643 -11.98 19.55 -15.85
CA VAL A 643 -13.24 18.84 -15.57
C VAL A 643 -14.14 19.75 -14.75
N ALA A 644 -15.43 19.76 -15.04
CA ALA A 644 -16.45 20.50 -14.29
C ALA A 644 -17.51 19.56 -13.73
N TYR A 645 -17.99 19.88 -12.52
CA TYR A 645 -19.09 19.19 -11.88
C TYR A 645 -20.35 20.05 -11.88
N SER A 646 -21.49 19.45 -12.18
CA SER A 646 -22.79 20.12 -12.13
C SER A 646 -23.89 19.16 -11.67
N ASP A 647 -25.05 19.73 -11.36
CA ASP A 647 -26.30 19.01 -11.10
C ASP A 647 -26.17 17.87 -10.06
N LEU A 648 -25.45 18.14 -8.94
CA LEU A 648 -25.44 17.20 -7.84
C LEU A 648 -26.85 17.04 -7.26
N VAL A 649 -27.35 15.82 -7.27
CA VAL A 649 -28.62 15.43 -6.66
C VAL A 649 -28.33 14.39 -5.61
N VAL A 650 -28.77 14.64 -4.38
CA VAL A 650 -28.67 13.73 -3.25
C VAL A 650 -30.07 13.52 -2.67
N ASP A 651 -30.39 12.33 -2.23
CA ASP A 651 -31.63 12.07 -1.49
C ASP A 651 -31.72 13.00 -0.28
N ARG A 652 -32.91 13.54 -0.02
CA ARG A 652 -33.09 14.53 1.07
C ARG A 652 -33.16 13.89 2.45
N THR A 653 -33.61 12.65 2.51
CA THR A 653 -33.78 11.92 3.77
C THR A 653 -33.55 10.44 3.52
N VAL A 654 -32.83 9.78 4.40
CA VAL A 654 -32.56 8.35 4.40
C VAL A 654 -32.69 7.78 5.82
N GLY A 655 -33.06 6.52 6.00
CA GLY A 655 -33.00 5.86 7.30
C GLY A 655 -31.58 5.56 7.74
N ALA A 656 -31.29 5.64 9.04
CA ALA A 656 -30.04 5.14 9.59
C ALA A 656 -29.93 3.63 9.33
N GLY A 657 -28.84 3.19 8.68
CA GLY A 657 -28.64 1.82 8.20
C GLY A 657 -29.04 1.58 6.74
N ASP A 658 -29.78 2.52 6.11
CA ASP A 658 -30.19 2.41 4.71
C ASP A 658 -29.17 3.06 3.76
N THR A 659 -29.38 2.92 2.45
CA THR A 659 -28.52 3.45 1.38
C THR A 659 -29.19 4.64 0.72
N PHE A 660 -28.45 5.73 0.49
CA PHE A 660 -28.88 6.90 -0.30
C PHE A 660 -28.14 6.97 -1.63
N THR A 661 -28.72 7.68 -2.59
CA THR A 661 -28.11 7.93 -3.88
C THR A 661 -27.58 9.37 -3.96
N ALA A 662 -26.34 9.53 -4.43
CA ALA A 662 -25.74 10.81 -4.83
C ALA A 662 -25.37 10.72 -6.32
N ALA A 663 -25.86 11.66 -7.15
CA ALA A 663 -25.58 11.63 -8.58
C ALA A 663 -25.12 13.03 -9.07
N VAL A 664 -24.08 13.06 -9.89
CA VAL A 664 -23.43 14.29 -10.38
C VAL A 664 -23.15 14.17 -11.88
N THR A 665 -23.26 15.27 -12.60
CA THR A 665 -22.79 15.39 -13.99
C THR A 665 -21.32 15.81 -13.99
N VAL A 666 -20.49 15.06 -14.70
CA VAL A 666 -19.05 15.26 -14.84
C VAL A 666 -18.76 15.56 -16.31
N THR A 667 -18.16 16.70 -16.59
CA THR A 667 -17.89 17.15 -17.96
C THR A 667 -16.42 17.44 -18.17
N ASN A 668 -15.79 16.83 -19.16
CA ASN A 668 -14.48 17.24 -19.64
C ASN A 668 -14.64 18.53 -20.45
N THR A 669 -14.25 19.67 -19.87
CA THR A 669 -14.38 20.99 -20.50
C THR A 669 -13.17 21.39 -21.34
N GLY A 670 -12.11 20.57 -21.33
CA GLY A 670 -10.91 20.83 -22.13
C GLY A 670 -10.88 20.08 -23.46
N ALA A 671 -9.72 20.09 -24.10
CA ALA A 671 -9.52 19.58 -25.45
C ALA A 671 -8.81 18.21 -25.52
N THR A 672 -8.52 17.59 -24.37
CA THR A 672 -7.74 16.34 -24.29
C THR A 672 -8.57 15.29 -23.56
N ALA A 673 -8.64 14.07 -24.13
CA ALA A 673 -9.23 12.93 -23.44
C ALA A 673 -8.37 12.57 -22.21
N SER A 674 -9.01 12.18 -21.11
CA SER A 674 -8.32 11.82 -19.85
C SER A 674 -9.17 10.92 -18.98
N GLY A 675 -8.53 10.03 -18.27
CA GLY A 675 -9.10 9.41 -17.08
C GLY A 675 -9.28 10.45 -15.97
N HIS A 676 -10.37 10.35 -15.22
CA HIS A 676 -10.68 11.25 -14.12
C HIS A 676 -11.26 10.50 -12.92
N VAL A 677 -10.83 10.88 -11.71
CA VAL A 677 -11.33 10.30 -10.46
C VAL A 677 -12.34 11.25 -9.83
N VAL A 678 -13.62 10.87 -9.87
CA VAL A 678 -14.73 11.57 -9.21
C VAL A 678 -14.73 11.16 -7.75
N GLN A 679 -14.55 12.10 -6.82
CA GLN A 679 -14.45 11.85 -5.39
C GLN A 679 -15.66 12.42 -4.68
N LEU A 680 -16.39 11.55 -3.95
CA LEU A 680 -17.54 11.92 -3.14
C LEU A 680 -17.12 12.02 -1.68
N TYR A 681 -17.31 13.19 -1.09
CA TYR A 681 -16.96 13.48 0.30
C TYR A 681 -18.19 13.77 1.14
N GLY A 682 -18.05 13.66 2.46
CA GLY A 682 -19.09 14.03 3.40
C GLY A 682 -18.56 14.51 4.73
N HIS A 683 -19.45 15.16 5.48
CA HIS A 683 -19.25 15.62 6.83
C HIS A 683 -20.50 15.36 7.66
N ASP A 684 -20.34 14.69 8.79
CA ASP A 684 -21.35 14.53 9.82
C ASP A 684 -21.34 15.78 10.71
N VAL A 685 -22.37 16.61 10.60
CA VAL A 685 -22.40 17.95 11.20
C VAL A 685 -22.36 17.88 12.72
N GLN A 686 -23.02 16.87 13.33
CA GLN A 686 -23.10 16.73 14.77
C GLN A 686 -23.22 15.26 15.20
N GLY A 687 -22.20 14.73 15.84
CA GLY A 687 -22.21 13.39 16.46
C GLY A 687 -22.06 13.41 17.97
N SER A 688 -22.29 12.28 18.61
CA SER A 688 -22.10 12.09 20.05
C SER A 688 -20.61 12.12 20.47
N VAL A 689 -19.69 12.02 19.50
CA VAL A 689 -18.24 12.22 19.62
C VAL A 689 -17.75 13.14 18.50
N THR A 690 -16.52 13.66 18.61
CA THR A 690 -15.94 14.51 17.55
C THR A 690 -15.84 13.77 16.22
N ARG A 691 -16.28 14.46 15.15
CA ARG A 691 -16.32 13.90 13.79
C ARG A 691 -15.22 14.54 12.91
N PRO A 692 -14.70 13.84 11.90
CA PRO A 692 -13.83 14.44 10.92
C PRO A 692 -14.51 15.61 10.18
N VAL A 693 -13.75 16.66 9.89
CA VAL A 693 -14.25 17.80 9.09
C VAL A 693 -14.57 17.41 7.65
N VAL A 694 -13.95 16.34 7.16
CA VAL A 694 -14.17 15.74 5.85
C VAL A 694 -13.80 14.26 5.89
N GLN A 695 -14.55 13.43 5.17
CA GLN A 695 -14.21 12.01 4.95
C GLN A 695 -14.60 11.60 3.53
N LEU A 696 -13.80 10.77 2.90
CA LEU A 696 -14.11 10.14 1.62
C LEU A 696 -15.27 9.17 1.82
N LEU A 697 -16.39 9.39 1.15
CA LEU A 697 -17.51 8.45 1.16
C LEU A 697 -17.34 7.37 0.09
N GLY A 698 -16.96 7.80 -1.13
CA GLY A 698 -16.77 6.92 -2.27
C GLY A 698 -16.03 7.63 -3.41
N TYR A 699 -15.66 6.88 -4.42
CA TYR A 699 -15.00 7.40 -5.62
C TYR A 699 -15.34 6.55 -6.85
N ALA A 700 -15.17 7.15 -8.02
CA ALA A 700 -15.35 6.48 -9.31
C ALA A 700 -14.30 6.97 -10.31
N ARG A 701 -13.67 6.05 -11.03
CA ARG A 701 -12.79 6.38 -12.14
C ARG A 701 -13.57 6.31 -13.44
N VAL A 702 -13.54 7.37 -14.24
CA VAL A 702 -14.22 7.47 -15.53
C VAL A 702 -13.26 8.00 -16.59
N ASP A 703 -13.37 7.46 -17.82
CA ASP A 703 -12.67 7.99 -18.98
C ASP A 703 -13.60 8.97 -19.70
N LEU A 704 -13.07 10.15 -20.06
CA LEU A 704 -13.82 11.22 -20.66
C LEU A 704 -13.13 11.72 -21.93
N GLU A 705 -13.80 11.62 -23.07
CA GLU A 705 -13.35 12.30 -24.29
C GLU A 705 -13.47 13.83 -24.17
N ALA A 706 -12.77 14.57 -25.03
CA ALA A 706 -12.85 16.01 -25.05
C ALA A 706 -14.29 16.51 -25.27
N GLY A 707 -14.82 17.31 -24.36
CA GLY A 707 -16.19 17.80 -24.39
C GLY A 707 -17.27 16.80 -23.96
N GLU A 708 -16.91 15.59 -23.55
CA GLU A 708 -17.84 14.57 -23.09
C GLU A 708 -18.38 14.89 -21.70
N SER A 709 -19.68 14.58 -21.51
CA SER A 709 -20.36 14.64 -20.22
C SER A 709 -20.94 13.27 -19.88
N VAL A 710 -20.69 12.83 -18.67
CA VAL A 710 -21.29 11.60 -18.11
C VAL A 710 -21.98 11.91 -16.79
N ARG A 711 -23.03 11.16 -16.46
CA ARG A 711 -23.66 11.23 -15.16
C ARG A 711 -23.21 10.05 -14.30
N VAL A 712 -22.49 10.33 -13.22
CA VAL A 712 -22.03 9.34 -12.24
C VAL A 712 -23.00 9.31 -11.07
N ALA A 713 -23.47 8.12 -10.70
CA ALA A 713 -24.32 7.90 -9.53
C ALA A 713 -23.61 6.97 -8.56
N PHE A 714 -23.63 7.32 -7.28
CA PHE A 714 -23.14 6.55 -6.15
C PHE A 714 -24.30 6.08 -5.29
N ASP A 715 -24.36 4.80 -4.96
CA ASP A 715 -25.27 4.23 -3.97
C ASP A 715 -24.44 4.06 -2.67
N VAL A 716 -24.72 4.93 -1.69
CA VAL A 716 -23.89 5.13 -0.50
C VAL A 716 -24.63 4.59 0.72
N PRO A 717 -24.17 3.51 1.36
CA PRO A 717 -24.73 3.08 2.62
C PRO A 717 -24.43 4.11 3.72
N THR A 718 -25.41 4.42 4.57
CA THR A 718 -25.22 5.38 5.68
C THR A 718 -24.16 4.92 6.67
N THR A 719 -23.79 3.64 6.68
CA THR A 719 -22.66 3.09 7.43
C THR A 719 -21.31 3.74 7.06
N ARG A 720 -21.22 4.46 5.93
CA ARG A 720 -20.07 5.31 5.60
C ARG A 720 -19.89 6.49 6.57
N PHE A 721 -20.94 6.87 7.30
CA PHE A 721 -20.90 7.84 8.40
C PHE A 721 -20.77 7.18 9.78
N ALA A 722 -20.70 5.84 9.85
CA ALA A 722 -20.59 5.13 11.11
C ALA A 722 -19.30 5.47 11.88
N PHE A 723 -19.41 5.46 13.21
CA PHE A 723 -18.32 5.68 14.13
C PHE A 723 -18.57 4.96 15.46
N SER A 724 -17.52 4.79 16.24
CA SER A 724 -17.61 4.22 17.59
C SER A 724 -18.12 5.27 18.58
N ASP A 725 -19.28 5.07 19.17
CA ASP A 725 -19.91 5.98 20.15
C ASP A 725 -19.14 6.02 21.49
N ARG A 726 -19.71 6.68 22.49
CA ARG A 726 -19.09 6.77 23.85
C ARG A 726 -18.97 5.41 24.55
N ARG A 727 -19.73 4.41 24.12
CA ARG A 727 -19.72 3.03 24.64
C ARG A 727 -18.83 2.11 23.81
N MET A 728 -18.18 2.62 22.78
CA MET A 728 -17.42 1.85 21.79
C MET A 728 -18.29 0.89 20.95
N VAL A 729 -19.57 1.22 20.78
CA VAL A 729 -20.46 0.57 19.83
C VAL A 729 -20.40 1.33 18.51
N ARG A 730 -20.21 0.66 17.40
CA ARG A 730 -20.20 1.29 16.07
C ARG A 730 -21.64 1.61 15.66
N VAL A 731 -21.94 2.86 15.42
CA VAL A 731 -23.30 3.35 15.19
C VAL A 731 -23.36 4.32 13.99
N VAL A 732 -24.56 4.41 13.39
CA VAL A 732 -24.99 5.53 12.57
C VAL A 732 -26.02 6.31 13.38
N GLU A 733 -25.71 7.56 13.70
CA GLU A 733 -26.65 8.44 14.44
C GLU A 733 -27.53 9.21 13.46
N PRO A 734 -28.79 9.49 13.82
CA PRO A 734 -29.64 10.40 13.05
C PRO A 734 -29.14 11.85 13.19
N GLY A 735 -29.16 12.59 12.10
CA GLY A 735 -28.68 13.97 12.04
C GLY A 735 -28.54 14.46 10.61
N ASP A 736 -28.15 15.71 10.46
CA ASP A 736 -27.83 16.26 9.15
C ASP A 736 -26.37 15.99 8.79
N VAL A 737 -26.17 15.57 7.54
CA VAL A 737 -24.86 15.37 6.95
C VAL A 737 -24.74 16.21 5.68
N GLU A 738 -23.55 16.71 5.43
CA GLU A 738 -23.23 17.39 4.19
C GLU A 738 -22.52 16.42 3.24
N VAL A 739 -22.87 16.49 1.94
CA VAL A 739 -22.32 15.67 0.88
C VAL A 739 -21.89 16.56 -0.30
N TRP A 740 -20.71 16.35 -0.83
CA TRP A 740 -20.20 17.09 -1.99
C TRP A 740 -19.29 16.24 -2.87
N VAL A 741 -19.11 16.72 -4.11
CA VAL A 741 -18.13 16.14 -5.04
C VAL A 741 -17.00 17.13 -5.26
N GLY A 742 -15.76 16.69 -5.26
CA GLY A 742 -14.59 17.53 -5.46
C GLY A 742 -13.39 16.76 -5.96
N ASP A 743 -12.35 17.50 -6.33
CA ASP A 743 -11.11 16.94 -6.87
C ASP A 743 -10.08 16.58 -5.77
N HIS A 744 -10.36 16.96 -4.52
CA HIS A 744 -9.50 16.66 -3.37
C HIS A 744 -10.20 16.99 -2.04
N ALA A 745 -9.69 16.51 -0.93
CA ALA A 745 -10.29 16.67 0.40
C ALA A 745 -10.46 18.13 0.85
N ALA A 746 -9.60 19.05 0.45
CA ALA A 746 -9.70 20.47 0.80
C ALA A 746 -10.65 21.28 -0.09
N ALA A 747 -11.15 20.74 -1.20
CA ALA A 747 -12.04 21.46 -2.12
C ALA A 747 -13.43 21.81 -1.51
N SER A 748 -13.74 21.21 -0.36
CA SER A 748 -15.03 21.34 0.33
C SER A 748 -15.10 22.49 1.33
N ALA A 749 -14.01 23.15 1.63
CA ALA A 749 -13.99 24.24 2.59
C ALA A 749 -14.68 25.49 1.98
N ALA A 750 -16.03 25.44 1.87
CA ALA A 750 -16.78 26.67 1.71
C ALA A 750 -16.57 27.56 2.94
N PRO A 751 -16.40 28.88 2.80
CA PRO A 751 -16.42 29.75 3.95
C PRO A 751 -17.74 29.52 4.68
N VAL A 752 -17.65 29.16 5.97
CA VAL A 752 -18.85 29.18 6.83
C VAL A 752 -19.30 30.63 6.86
N ASP A 753 -20.49 30.89 6.36
CA ASP A 753 -21.04 32.25 6.33
C ASP A 753 -21.28 32.67 7.79
N THR A 754 -20.39 33.51 8.32
CA THR A 754 -20.32 33.85 9.76
C THR A 754 -21.47 34.76 10.19
N GLU A 755 -22.33 35.26 9.25
CA GLU A 755 -23.43 36.16 9.57
C GLU A 755 -24.67 35.48 10.19
N GLU A 756 -24.81 34.15 10.11
CA GLU A 756 -26.01 33.44 10.63
C GLU A 756 -25.80 32.70 11.97
N THR A 757 -24.61 32.64 12.53
CA THR A 757 -24.39 31.99 13.84
C THR A 757 -24.40 32.99 15.01
N THR A 758 -25.55 33.52 15.35
CA THR A 758 -25.79 34.33 16.57
C THR A 758 -25.87 33.47 17.85
N GLY A 759 -24.91 32.58 18.05
CA GLY A 759 -24.90 31.70 19.24
C GLY A 759 -23.63 31.76 20.10
N GLY A 760 -22.70 32.70 19.86
CA GLY A 760 -21.50 32.84 20.67
C GLY A 760 -20.49 31.70 20.59
N VAL A 761 -20.61 30.82 19.61
CA VAL A 761 -19.57 29.83 19.26
C VAL A 761 -18.59 30.54 18.34
N ILE A 762 -17.35 30.69 18.76
CA ILE A 762 -16.26 31.13 17.90
C ILE A 762 -16.05 30.01 16.84
N VAL A 763 -16.73 30.14 15.72
CA VAL A 763 -16.42 29.30 14.54
C VAL A 763 -15.13 29.85 13.99
N ASN A 764 -14.08 29.06 14.06
CA ASN A 764 -12.78 29.49 13.59
C ASN A 764 -12.79 29.50 12.06
N GLU A 765 -12.86 30.69 11.46
CA GLU A 765 -12.87 30.89 10.00
C GLU A 765 -11.68 30.25 9.29
N LYS A 766 -10.58 29.95 10.02
CA LYS A 766 -9.40 29.28 9.48
C LYS A 766 -9.54 27.77 9.35
N GLN A 767 -10.57 27.14 9.93
CA GLN A 767 -10.76 25.68 9.83
C GLN A 767 -11.28 25.22 8.47
N ALA A 768 -11.84 26.15 7.73
CA ALA A 768 -12.33 25.97 6.39
C ALA A 768 -11.48 26.72 5.36
N VAL A 769 -10.17 26.78 5.53
CA VAL A 769 -9.32 27.35 4.47
C VAL A 769 -9.43 26.44 3.26
N ALA A 770 -10.36 26.81 2.36
CA ALA A 770 -10.25 26.47 0.97
C ALA A 770 -8.86 26.93 0.55
N GLN A 771 -7.93 25.96 0.40
CA GLN A 771 -6.67 26.30 -0.21
C GLN A 771 -7.04 26.82 -1.60
N ASP A 772 -6.46 27.94 -2.02
CA ASP A 772 -6.61 28.49 -3.36
C ASP A 772 -5.84 27.58 -4.35
N LEU A 773 -6.31 26.32 -4.40
CA LEU A 773 -5.76 25.26 -5.23
C LEU A 773 -6.61 25.15 -6.50
N PRO A 774 -6.01 24.85 -7.65
CA PRO A 774 -6.76 24.54 -8.85
C PRO A 774 -7.75 23.40 -8.59
N GLY A 775 -9.01 23.59 -8.92
CA GLY A 775 -10.06 22.59 -8.79
C GLY A 775 -11.39 23.14 -9.32
N SER A 776 -12.31 22.23 -9.62
CA SER A 776 -13.65 22.57 -10.07
C SER A 776 -14.49 23.11 -8.91
N ALA A 777 -15.48 23.96 -9.19
CA ALA A 777 -16.49 24.33 -8.20
C ALA A 777 -17.14 23.05 -7.66
N THR A 778 -17.22 22.91 -6.31
CA THR A 778 -17.73 21.73 -5.62
C THR A 778 -19.22 21.87 -5.35
N PRO A 779 -20.11 21.21 -6.11
CA PRO A 779 -21.54 21.19 -5.75
C PRO A 779 -21.73 20.44 -4.43
N ARG A 780 -22.55 21.01 -3.55
CA ARG A 780 -22.83 20.50 -2.19
C ARG A 780 -24.34 20.33 -1.97
N ALA A 781 -24.70 19.35 -1.16
CA ALA A 781 -26.07 19.09 -0.73
C ALA A 781 -26.10 18.68 0.74
N THR A 782 -27.22 18.89 1.40
CA THR A 782 -27.52 18.39 2.75
C THR A 782 -28.48 17.21 2.67
N LEU A 783 -28.19 16.18 3.44
CA LEU A 783 -29.00 14.97 3.61
C LEU A 783 -29.33 14.82 5.11
N THR A 784 -30.56 14.50 5.45
CA THR A 784 -30.96 14.13 6.82
C THR A 784 -31.00 12.61 6.98
N ILE A 785 -30.16 12.06 7.85
CA ILE A 785 -30.26 10.67 8.31
C ILE A 785 -31.35 10.64 9.39
N ALA A 786 -32.41 9.87 9.17
CA ALA A 786 -33.57 9.83 10.02
C ALA A 786 -33.73 8.48 10.75
N GLY A 787 -34.58 8.45 11.78
CA GLY A 787 -34.92 7.21 12.52
C GLY A 787 -34.14 7.06 13.82
N PRO A 788 -34.16 5.87 14.44
CA PRO A 788 -33.36 5.57 15.62
C PRO A 788 -31.90 5.39 15.25
N VAL A 789 -30.99 5.48 16.26
CA VAL A 789 -29.60 5.08 16.10
C VAL A 789 -29.54 3.65 15.59
N HIS A 790 -28.76 3.42 14.51
CA HIS A 790 -28.52 2.10 13.97
C HIS A 790 -27.17 1.57 14.48
N GLU A 791 -27.20 0.42 15.17
CA GLU A 791 -25.97 -0.27 15.57
C GLU A 791 -25.45 -1.11 14.40
N VAL A 792 -24.23 -0.78 13.93
CA VAL A 792 -23.63 -1.42 12.75
C VAL A 792 -23.13 -2.83 13.09
N THR A 793 -23.49 -3.78 12.24
CA THR A 793 -23.11 -5.20 12.34
C THR A 793 -22.28 -5.62 11.14
N THR A 794 -21.76 -6.85 11.16
CA THR A 794 -21.03 -7.44 10.03
C THR A 794 -21.91 -7.72 8.80
N ALA A 795 -23.23 -7.68 8.96
CA ALA A 795 -24.17 -7.88 7.85
C ALA A 795 -24.50 -6.59 7.08
N ASP A 796 -24.18 -5.42 7.65
CA ASP A 796 -24.44 -4.14 7.01
C ASP A 796 -23.48 -3.90 5.82
N GLU A 797 -23.99 -3.24 4.78
CA GLU A 797 -23.20 -2.82 3.65
C GLU A 797 -22.17 -1.75 4.07
N ARG A 798 -20.96 -1.80 3.49
CA ARG A 798 -19.86 -0.89 3.76
C ARG A 798 -19.18 -0.36 2.51
N LEU A 799 -19.43 -1.02 1.37
CA LEU A 799 -18.89 -0.62 0.07
C LEU A 799 -19.88 0.28 -0.66
N VAL A 800 -19.37 1.29 -1.35
CA VAL A 800 -20.15 2.17 -2.22
C VAL A 800 -20.14 1.59 -3.63
N ALA A 801 -21.34 1.34 -4.17
CA ALA A 801 -21.48 1.01 -5.57
C ALA A 801 -21.61 2.30 -6.40
N TRP A 802 -21.05 2.30 -7.60
CA TRP A 802 -21.19 3.41 -8.53
C TRP A 802 -21.49 2.92 -9.96
N ARG A 803 -22.09 3.80 -10.75
CA ARG A 803 -22.42 3.53 -12.15
C ARG A 803 -22.47 4.81 -12.99
N VAL A 804 -22.19 4.69 -14.27
CA VAL A 804 -22.51 5.73 -15.26
C VAL A 804 -23.97 5.55 -15.66
N VAL A 805 -24.77 6.62 -15.50
CA VAL A 805 -26.18 6.63 -15.88
C VAL A 805 -26.32 7.13 -17.32
N SER A 806 -26.82 6.27 -18.22
CA SER A 806 -27.04 6.64 -19.63
C SER A 806 -28.21 7.60 -19.76
N GLY A 807 -28.03 8.70 -20.50
CA GLY A 807 -29.10 9.62 -20.93
C GLY A 807 -28.99 11.05 -20.39
N VAL A 808 -27.81 11.68 -20.49
CA VAL A 808 -27.68 13.17 -20.40
C VAL A 808 -27.70 13.75 -21.78
#